data_931389101c4c7a4b717aaab9cc9203ec
#
_entry.id   931389101c4c7a4b717aaab9cc9203ec
#
_cell.length_a   1.000
_cell.length_b   1.000
_cell.length_c   1.000
_cell.angle_alpha   90.00
_cell.angle_beta   90.00
_cell.angle_gamma   90.00
#
_symmetry.space_group_name_H-M   'P 1'
#
loop_
_entity.id
_entity.type
_entity.pdbx_description
1 polymer ?
#
loop_
_entity_poly.entity_id
_entity_poly.type
_entity_poly.pdbx_seq_one_letter_code
_entity_poly.pdbx_strand_id
1 'polypeptide(L)'
;TPGRSSGPHRPTLLVLTGTIDETIAAVSCGAQAVGFAAGIGSDDRPSGPDGSDSCYEMVRWATHYCRVRGVQVYGILNSPADPDTACAESSAEAALYRTGAEYAVVNSLGALGAAKQVFPDWPIWAGRSLAVHNADSVVDLEQAGVSGVFLPPELTAGEIAEIAGRTCVQLAAFVHQERCAFYAGHCVSPGALRLGAGAGECDHWCRHGYTLEPGEASAPGKRRAKGRVLKSGALEALPILRELVGAGINCLAVDGAFRGPEHVAIVTDVYRAALGRLARAPGSFAATASEMSLLALASGDEPSTRSEEQANAEAGARARIAAGPPRIPVRMRATARIGAPLRLELADSEGHTVTVSGSASAEAARTAPLSYEYLHRQLSRLGDTPFVLESLRCELDGAAIVPVSDISDIRRRAARALELARATPREQQIREDVPVPWLPDAGPPAARLEVAVRVSGVEGATVAAEAGASLICIGGEAFVPQALPRISEIEDAARAAHRSGAKLYYATSRIVHDREMNAVREGLRRAADLGADGFLIASLGLVSFAAQLTPGAVVADWSLGIADPFGWSLLSTMGAAGFIIPPWLGLDRACMLAERLATGGPQVFAFGRVELGVSEYCVVDSVLGGRSGRRACSAPCMRGPFSLCDSVGHIYPIRCDRSCRMHVFDCDELDLIDSLPRFRRAGLGRVWLDLRGEPASRVAHVSGEYVRA
;
A
#
# COMPACT_ATOMS: atom_id res chain seq x y z
N THR A 1 -7.01 -21.18 -18.37
CA THR A 1 -7.12 -19.72 -18.51
C THR A 1 -8.58 -19.35 -18.65
N PRO A 2 -9.23 -18.76 -17.62
CA PRO A 2 -10.53 -18.15 -17.81
C PRO A 2 -10.31 -16.90 -18.66
N GLY A 3 -10.95 -16.90 -19.86
CA GLY A 3 -10.78 -15.86 -20.86
C GLY A 3 -11.11 -14.47 -20.34
N ARG A 4 -10.19 -13.53 -20.54
CA ARG A 4 -10.49 -12.10 -20.45
C ARG A 4 -11.66 -11.81 -21.39
N SER A 5 -12.78 -11.30 -20.86
CA SER A 5 -13.89 -10.82 -21.68
C SER A 5 -13.37 -9.68 -22.58
N SER A 6 -13.46 -9.85 -23.88
CA SER A 6 -12.99 -8.91 -24.91
C SER A 6 -13.88 -7.67 -25.10
N GLY A 7 -14.60 -7.23 -24.05
CA GLY A 7 -15.34 -5.97 -24.04
C GLY A 7 -14.48 -4.83 -23.49
N PRO A 8 -14.77 -3.56 -23.82
CA PRO A 8 -14.07 -2.42 -23.25
C PRO A 8 -14.27 -2.41 -21.73
N HIS A 9 -13.25 -2.86 -21.01
CA HIS A 9 -13.27 -2.90 -19.54
C HIS A 9 -13.28 -1.46 -19.02
N ARG A 10 -14.33 -1.10 -18.29
CA ARG A 10 -14.36 0.19 -17.60
C ARG A 10 -13.67 0.02 -16.24
N PRO A 11 -12.54 0.70 -16.00
CA PRO A 11 -11.89 0.60 -14.71
C PRO A 11 -12.75 1.20 -13.60
N THR A 12 -12.65 0.63 -12.42
CA THR A 12 -13.28 1.14 -11.20
C THR A 12 -12.58 2.39 -10.73
N LEU A 13 -13.31 3.45 -10.43
CA LEU A 13 -12.77 4.64 -9.75
C LEU A 13 -12.87 4.43 -8.23
N LEU A 14 -11.73 4.19 -7.62
CA LEU A 14 -11.57 4.03 -6.17
C LEU A 14 -11.07 5.35 -5.57
N VAL A 15 -11.73 5.82 -4.52
CA VAL A 15 -11.32 7.03 -3.80
C VAL A 15 -10.98 6.67 -2.36
N LEU A 16 -9.75 6.95 -1.94
CA LEU A 16 -9.35 6.80 -0.55
C LEU A 16 -9.85 8.00 0.26
N THR A 17 -10.48 7.73 1.37
CA THR A 17 -11.10 8.75 2.25
C THR A 17 -10.70 8.49 3.70
N GLY A 18 -10.58 9.55 4.49
CA GLY A 18 -10.24 9.49 5.91
C GLY A 18 -11.39 9.90 6.83
N THR A 19 -12.47 10.47 6.27
CA THR A 19 -13.61 10.98 7.04
C THR A 19 -14.95 10.60 6.41
N ILE A 20 -16.02 10.72 7.21
CA ILE A 20 -17.40 10.51 6.75
C ILE A 20 -17.76 11.52 5.63
N ASP A 21 -17.42 12.78 5.80
CA ASP A 21 -17.75 13.83 4.83
C ASP A 21 -17.04 13.62 3.49
N GLU A 22 -15.78 13.16 3.52
CA GLU A 22 -15.05 12.77 2.32
C GLU A 22 -15.68 11.57 1.60
N THR A 23 -16.19 10.58 2.37
CA THR A 23 -16.92 9.45 1.81
C THR A 23 -18.20 9.87 1.11
N ILE A 24 -18.99 10.73 1.77
CA ILE A 24 -20.21 11.29 1.19
C ILE A 24 -19.88 12.05 -0.09
N ALA A 25 -18.79 12.85 -0.10
CA ALA A 25 -18.33 13.59 -1.26
C ALA A 25 -17.95 12.66 -2.41
N ALA A 26 -17.13 11.65 -2.15
CA ALA A 26 -16.70 10.65 -3.16
C ALA A 26 -17.91 9.95 -3.80
N VAL A 27 -18.83 9.44 -2.98
CA VAL A 27 -20.03 8.73 -3.46
C VAL A 27 -20.96 9.66 -4.23
N SER A 28 -21.14 10.92 -3.76
CA SER A 28 -21.97 11.92 -4.44
C SER A 28 -21.43 12.32 -5.80
N CYS A 29 -20.10 12.28 -6.01
CA CYS A 29 -19.43 12.56 -7.27
C CYS A 29 -19.19 11.31 -8.13
N GLY A 30 -19.72 10.14 -7.74
CA GLY A 30 -19.76 8.94 -8.56
C GLY A 30 -18.55 8.02 -8.43
N ALA A 31 -17.86 8.01 -7.29
CA ALA A 31 -16.92 6.96 -6.94
C ALA A 31 -17.62 5.59 -6.99
N GLN A 32 -16.96 4.59 -7.53
CA GLN A 32 -17.48 3.21 -7.62
C GLN A 32 -16.93 2.35 -6.50
N ALA A 33 -15.84 2.78 -5.89
CA ALA A 33 -15.27 2.18 -4.71
C ALA A 33 -14.72 3.25 -3.77
N VAL A 34 -14.71 2.96 -2.48
CA VAL A 34 -14.13 3.81 -1.44
C VAL A 34 -13.16 2.99 -0.60
N GLY A 35 -12.01 3.57 -0.27
CA GLY A 35 -11.00 2.93 0.58
C GLY A 35 -10.80 3.66 1.89
N PHE A 36 -10.73 2.91 2.98
CA PHE A 36 -10.47 3.44 4.33
C PHE A 36 -9.24 2.81 4.94
N ALA A 37 -8.36 3.64 5.52
CA ALA A 37 -7.26 3.16 6.32
C ALA A 37 -7.71 2.89 7.76
N ALA A 38 -7.60 1.64 8.21
CA ALA A 38 -7.79 1.24 9.60
C ALA A 38 -6.46 1.30 10.35
N GLY A 39 -6.44 1.84 11.56
CA GLY A 39 -5.27 1.77 12.45
C GLY A 39 -4.18 2.82 12.25
N ILE A 40 -4.40 3.90 11.51
CA ILE A 40 -3.42 5.00 11.48
C ILE A 40 -3.69 5.92 12.68
N GLY A 41 -2.80 5.86 13.69
CA GLY A 41 -2.69 6.89 14.72
C GLY A 41 -2.07 8.15 14.11
N SER A 42 -2.82 9.18 13.80
CA SER A 42 -2.30 10.53 13.60
C SER A 42 -2.76 11.40 14.77
N ASP A 43 -1.89 12.25 15.28
CA ASP A 43 -2.16 13.18 16.39
C ASP A 43 -3.35 14.12 16.15
N ASP A 44 -3.85 14.20 14.90
CA ASP A 44 -4.99 15.05 14.50
C ASP A 44 -6.35 14.32 14.49
N ARG A 45 -6.45 13.08 14.98
CA ARG A 45 -7.73 12.37 15.09
C ARG A 45 -8.37 12.60 16.45
N PRO A 46 -9.68 12.83 16.53
CA PRO A 46 -10.38 12.76 17.79
C PRO A 46 -10.30 11.31 18.30
N SER A 47 -9.31 11.02 19.15
CA SER A 47 -9.30 9.84 19.97
C SER A 47 -10.50 9.95 20.90
N GLY A 48 -11.49 9.07 20.74
CA GLY A 48 -12.43 8.77 21.83
C GLY A 48 -11.61 8.28 23.04
N PRO A 49 -12.17 8.30 24.26
CA PRO A 49 -11.44 7.97 25.48
C PRO A 49 -10.77 6.57 25.47
N ASP A 50 -11.05 5.72 24.47
CA ASP A 50 -10.54 4.35 24.32
C ASP A 50 -9.86 4.06 22.96
N GLY A 51 -9.50 5.07 22.19
CA GLY A 51 -8.57 5.05 21.04
C GLY A 51 -8.81 4.09 19.86
N SER A 52 -9.39 2.93 20.09
CA SER A 52 -9.46 1.82 19.12
C SER A 52 -10.81 1.69 18.40
N ASP A 53 -11.93 1.94 19.05
CA ASP A 53 -13.26 1.66 18.50
C ASP A 53 -13.73 2.67 17.44
N SER A 54 -13.30 3.92 17.52
CA SER A 54 -13.74 5.01 16.64
C SER A 54 -13.40 4.78 15.16
N CYS A 55 -12.25 4.17 14.85
CA CYS A 55 -11.84 3.95 13.47
C CYS A 55 -12.65 2.84 12.79
N TYR A 56 -12.85 1.71 13.48
CA TYR A 56 -13.63 0.59 12.94
C TYR A 56 -15.11 0.89 12.85
N GLU A 57 -15.66 1.71 13.76
CA GLU A 57 -17.04 2.20 13.66
C GLU A 57 -17.22 3.10 12.44
N MET A 58 -16.27 3.95 12.12
CA MET A 58 -16.29 4.74 10.89
C MET A 58 -16.25 3.86 9.64
N VAL A 59 -15.38 2.84 9.61
CA VAL A 59 -15.33 1.88 8.50
C VAL A 59 -16.65 1.10 8.39
N ARG A 60 -17.25 0.70 9.51
CA ARG A 60 -18.56 0.02 9.53
C ARG A 60 -19.66 0.90 8.98
N TRP A 61 -19.69 2.17 9.41
CA TRP A 61 -20.63 3.15 8.88
C TRP A 61 -20.47 3.35 7.37
N ALA A 62 -19.21 3.52 6.93
CA ALA A 62 -18.90 3.71 5.52
C ALA A 62 -19.28 2.48 4.68
N THR A 63 -19.03 1.28 5.22
CA THR A 63 -19.40 0.03 4.58
C THR A 63 -20.91 -0.06 4.39
N HIS A 64 -21.68 0.24 5.42
CA HIS A 64 -23.14 0.28 5.33
C HIS A 64 -23.62 1.33 4.30
N TYR A 65 -23.12 2.57 4.42
CA TYR A 65 -23.50 3.68 3.54
C TYR A 65 -23.19 3.41 2.07
N CYS A 66 -21.99 2.90 1.78
CA CYS A 66 -21.52 2.57 0.44
C CYS A 66 -22.26 1.37 -0.15
N ARG A 67 -22.40 0.30 0.63
CA ARG A 67 -23.04 -0.94 0.17
C ARG A 67 -24.49 -0.73 -0.21
N VAL A 68 -25.26 0.01 0.60
CA VAL A 68 -26.63 0.41 0.24
C VAL A 68 -26.68 1.05 -1.15
N ARG A 69 -25.62 1.77 -1.56
CA ARG A 69 -25.53 2.49 -2.83
C ARG A 69 -24.81 1.75 -3.94
N GLY A 70 -24.43 0.47 -3.72
CA GLY A 70 -23.70 -0.33 -4.70
C GLY A 70 -22.25 0.13 -4.90
N VAL A 71 -21.68 0.83 -3.92
CA VAL A 71 -20.28 1.28 -3.91
C VAL A 71 -19.46 0.28 -3.10
N GLN A 72 -18.36 -0.23 -3.67
CA GLN A 72 -17.48 -1.20 -3.02
C GLN A 72 -16.63 -0.54 -1.93
N VAL A 73 -16.26 -1.31 -0.89
CA VAL A 73 -15.43 -0.82 0.22
C VAL A 73 -14.16 -1.63 0.36
N TYR A 74 -13.04 -0.92 0.36
CA TYR A 74 -11.70 -1.43 0.58
C TYR A 74 -11.23 -1.01 1.99
N GLY A 75 -11.03 -1.97 2.87
CA GLY A 75 -10.40 -1.72 4.16
C GLY A 75 -8.88 -1.85 4.05
N ILE A 76 -8.14 -0.84 4.49
CA ILE A 76 -6.70 -0.77 4.34
C ILE A 76 -6.03 -1.00 5.70
N LEU A 77 -5.16 -2.02 5.78
CA LEU A 77 -4.33 -2.32 6.93
C LEU A 77 -2.91 -1.81 6.67
N ASN A 78 -2.48 -0.83 7.45
CA ASN A 78 -1.16 -0.22 7.27
C ASN A 78 -0.09 -0.78 8.23
N SER A 79 -0.49 -1.41 9.31
CA SER A 79 0.44 -1.99 10.29
C SER A 79 0.87 -3.41 9.88
N PRO A 80 2.10 -3.83 10.24
CA PRO A 80 2.47 -5.24 10.25
C PRO A 80 1.50 -6.03 11.13
N ALA A 81 1.30 -7.31 10.85
CA ALA A 81 0.54 -8.17 11.75
C ALA A 81 1.20 -8.19 13.13
N ASP A 82 0.40 -7.98 14.19
CA ASP A 82 0.92 -8.16 15.55
C ASP A 82 1.06 -9.66 15.83
N PRO A 83 2.27 -10.16 16.07
CA PRO A 83 2.49 -11.58 16.24
C PRO A 83 1.72 -12.19 17.42
N ASP A 84 1.33 -11.41 18.43
CA ASP A 84 0.61 -11.90 19.58
C ASP A 84 -0.91 -11.95 19.37
N THR A 85 -1.45 -11.18 18.45
CA THR A 85 -2.89 -11.02 18.23
C THR A 85 -3.35 -11.36 16.81
N ALA A 86 -2.45 -11.65 15.88
CA ALA A 86 -2.77 -11.79 14.46
C ALA A 86 -3.89 -12.80 14.12
N CYS A 87 -4.03 -13.83 14.95
CA CYS A 87 -5.11 -14.83 14.85
C CYS A 87 -6.20 -14.65 15.91
N ALA A 88 -6.09 -13.65 16.78
CA ALA A 88 -7.08 -13.42 17.83
C ALA A 88 -8.31 -12.70 17.27
N GLU A 89 -9.46 -12.92 17.88
CA GLU A 89 -10.68 -12.15 17.57
C GLU A 89 -10.48 -10.63 17.74
N SER A 90 -9.51 -10.22 18.53
CA SER A 90 -9.13 -8.82 18.77
C SER A 90 -8.12 -8.27 17.77
N SER A 91 -7.67 -9.05 16.77
CA SER A 91 -6.72 -8.54 15.77
C SER A 91 -7.31 -7.42 14.92
N ALA A 92 -6.43 -6.57 14.38
CA ALA A 92 -6.82 -5.50 13.45
C ALA A 92 -7.49 -6.06 12.19
N GLU A 93 -7.02 -7.22 11.72
CA GLU A 93 -7.57 -7.95 10.58
C GLU A 93 -9.00 -8.42 10.87
N ALA A 94 -9.23 -9.04 12.04
CA ALA A 94 -10.54 -9.49 12.45
C ALA A 94 -11.51 -8.35 12.67
N ALA A 95 -11.06 -7.25 13.30
CA ALA A 95 -11.87 -6.05 13.49
C ALA A 95 -12.30 -5.44 12.15
N LEU A 96 -11.37 -5.35 11.19
CA LEU A 96 -11.67 -4.85 9.85
C LEU A 96 -12.60 -5.79 9.07
N TYR A 97 -12.37 -7.10 9.14
CA TYR A 97 -13.25 -8.09 8.49
C TYR A 97 -14.70 -7.98 8.99
N ARG A 98 -14.90 -7.82 10.31
CA ARG A 98 -16.24 -7.64 10.92
C ARG A 98 -16.94 -6.36 10.53
N THR A 99 -16.25 -5.36 9.95
CA THR A 99 -16.92 -4.18 9.38
C THR A 99 -17.73 -4.54 8.14
N GLY A 100 -17.41 -5.67 7.52
CA GLY A 100 -18.02 -6.13 6.28
C GLY A 100 -17.39 -5.54 5.03
N ALA A 101 -16.22 -4.90 5.09
CA ALA A 101 -15.51 -4.41 3.91
C ALA A 101 -15.33 -5.54 2.87
N GLU A 102 -15.63 -5.27 1.60
CA GLU A 102 -15.59 -6.28 0.53
C GLU A 102 -14.17 -6.75 0.23
N TYR A 103 -13.19 -5.87 0.39
CA TYR A 103 -11.79 -6.13 0.10
C TYR A 103 -10.90 -5.68 1.26
N ALA A 104 -9.84 -6.44 1.53
CA ALA A 104 -8.73 -6.00 2.36
C ALA A 104 -7.58 -5.53 1.50
N VAL A 105 -6.94 -4.42 1.86
CA VAL A 105 -5.65 -3.99 1.31
C VAL A 105 -4.61 -4.13 2.40
N VAL A 106 -3.62 -5.00 2.18
CA VAL A 106 -2.56 -5.27 3.16
C VAL A 106 -1.22 -4.71 2.69
N ASN A 107 -0.47 -4.13 3.61
CA ASN A 107 0.79 -3.45 3.32
C ASN A 107 2.03 -4.20 3.87
N SER A 108 1.86 -5.44 4.35
CA SER A 108 2.95 -6.33 4.75
C SER A 108 2.68 -7.78 4.34
N LEU A 109 3.74 -8.56 4.16
CA LEU A 109 3.63 -10.00 3.89
C LEU A 109 3.03 -10.76 5.08
N GLY A 110 3.25 -10.26 6.29
CA GLY A 110 2.66 -10.83 7.50
C GLY A 110 1.15 -10.69 7.53
N ALA A 111 0.63 -9.49 7.31
CA ALA A 111 -0.81 -9.26 7.23
C ALA A 111 -1.45 -10.07 6.07
N LEU A 112 -0.74 -10.25 4.94
CA LEU A 112 -1.18 -11.13 3.85
C LEU A 112 -1.29 -12.58 4.34
N GLY A 113 -0.23 -13.10 4.95
CA GLY A 113 -0.19 -14.49 5.44
C GLY A 113 -1.26 -14.77 6.50
N ALA A 114 -1.40 -13.88 7.48
CA ALA A 114 -2.41 -13.97 8.54
C ALA A 114 -3.82 -13.93 7.95
N ALA A 115 -4.13 -12.91 7.14
CA ALA A 115 -5.47 -12.74 6.59
C ALA A 115 -5.89 -13.92 5.69
N LYS A 116 -4.97 -14.49 4.91
CA LYS A 116 -5.26 -15.68 4.06
C LYS A 116 -5.55 -16.94 4.86
N GLN A 117 -4.94 -17.10 6.01
CA GLN A 117 -5.18 -18.26 6.86
C GLN A 117 -6.48 -18.14 7.66
N VAL A 118 -6.74 -16.94 8.21
CA VAL A 118 -7.89 -16.69 9.10
C VAL A 118 -9.18 -16.42 8.31
N PHE A 119 -9.09 -15.72 7.18
CA PHE A 119 -10.23 -15.26 6.37
C PHE A 119 -10.10 -15.74 4.91
N PRO A 120 -10.21 -17.05 4.63
CA PRO A 120 -9.88 -17.62 3.32
C PRO A 120 -10.70 -17.06 2.17
N ASP A 121 -11.94 -16.66 2.44
CA ASP A 121 -12.88 -16.15 1.44
C ASP A 121 -12.80 -14.63 1.24
N TRP A 122 -11.96 -13.92 2.05
CA TRP A 122 -11.82 -12.49 1.91
C TRP A 122 -10.88 -12.14 0.75
N PRO A 123 -11.35 -11.40 -0.26
CA PRO A 123 -10.47 -10.97 -1.35
C PRO A 123 -9.44 -9.97 -0.82
N ILE A 124 -8.15 -10.33 -0.90
CA ILE A 124 -7.04 -9.53 -0.38
C ILE A 124 -6.30 -8.90 -1.54
N TRP A 125 -6.00 -7.61 -1.40
CA TRP A 125 -5.18 -6.83 -2.31
C TRP A 125 -3.84 -6.50 -1.66
N ALA A 126 -2.77 -6.64 -2.43
CA ALA A 126 -1.45 -6.17 -2.05
C ALA A 126 -1.39 -4.64 -2.19
N GLY A 127 -1.09 -3.97 -1.10
CA GLY A 127 -0.97 -2.51 -1.06
C GLY A 127 0.39 -2.02 -1.56
N ARG A 128 0.51 -0.71 -1.73
CA ARG A 128 1.71 -0.07 -2.31
C ARG A 128 2.99 -0.29 -1.48
N SER A 129 2.86 -0.51 -0.15
CA SER A 129 4.03 -0.69 0.72
C SER A 129 4.71 -2.06 0.56
N LEU A 130 4.10 -2.99 -0.19
CA LEU A 130 4.77 -4.23 -0.60
C LEU A 130 5.78 -4.01 -1.74
N ALA A 131 5.92 -2.77 -2.24
CA ALA A 131 6.98 -2.33 -3.15
C ALA A 131 7.12 -3.19 -4.43
N VAL A 132 5.99 -3.44 -5.10
CA VAL A 132 5.90 -4.35 -6.25
C VAL A 132 6.26 -3.61 -7.53
N HIS A 133 7.53 -3.70 -7.99
CA HIS A 133 8.06 -2.95 -9.12
C HIS A 133 8.25 -3.77 -10.41
N ASN A 134 7.93 -5.07 -10.37
CA ASN A 134 8.13 -5.99 -11.49
C ASN A 134 7.08 -7.09 -11.54
N ALA A 135 6.94 -7.71 -12.68
CA ALA A 135 5.95 -8.75 -12.93
C ALA A 135 6.19 -10.02 -12.10
N ASP A 136 7.45 -10.35 -11.80
CA ASP A 136 7.75 -11.54 -10.99
C ASP A 136 7.23 -11.39 -9.57
N SER A 137 7.38 -10.20 -8.96
CA SER A 137 6.79 -9.93 -7.64
C SER A 137 5.26 -10.01 -7.65
N VAL A 138 4.60 -9.59 -8.75
CA VAL A 138 3.14 -9.74 -8.88
C VAL A 138 2.75 -11.21 -8.99
N VAL A 139 3.48 -12.00 -9.76
CA VAL A 139 3.24 -13.45 -9.91
C VAL A 139 3.44 -14.19 -8.58
N ASP A 140 4.47 -13.84 -7.81
CA ASP A 140 4.69 -14.44 -6.48
C ASP A 140 3.53 -14.10 -5.51
N LEU A 141 3.03 -12.87 -5.53
CA LEU A 141 1.86 -12.47 -4.76
C LEU A 141 0.56 -13.13 -5.26
N GLU A 142 0.40 -13.31 -6.58
CA GLU A 142 -0.71 -14.08 -7.16
C GLU A 142 -0.70 -15.52 -6.65
N GLN A 143 0.46 -16.16 -6.60
CA GLN A 143 0.63 -17.50 -6.03
C GLN A 143 0.33 -17.53 -4.52
N ALA A 144 0.65 -16.45 -3.80
CA ALA A 144 0.26 -16.27 -2.41
C ALA A 144 -1.25 -16.01 -2.23
N GLY A 145 -2.02 -15.89 -3.33
CA GLY A 145 -3.47 -15.83 -3.33
C GLY A 145 -4.05 -14.41 -3.23
N VAL A 146 -3.32 -13.35 -3.58
CA VAL A 146 -3.91 -12.01 -3.67
C VAL A 146 -4.91 -11.94 -4.84
N SER A 147 -5.93 -11.09 -4.69
CA SER A 147 -6.94 -10.84 -5.71
C SER A 147 -6.63 -9.62 -6.58
N GLY A 148 -5.73 -8.76 -6.08
CA GLY A 148 -5.30 -7.56 -6.79
C GLY A 148 -4.04 -6.94 -6.19
N VAL A 149 -3.42 -6.03 -6.94
CA VAL A 149 -2.17 -5.35 -6.55
C VAL A 149 -2.28 -3.86 -6.85
N PHE A 150 -1.95 -3.03 -5.86
CA PHE A 150 -1.71 -1.61 -6.06
C PHE A 150 -0.28 -1.39 -6.55
N LEU A 151 -0.15 -1.00 -7.80
CA LEU A 151 1.14 -0.73 -8.41
C LEU A 151 1.73 0.60 -7.92
N PRO A 152 3.06 0.68 -7.74
CA PRO A 152 3.74 1.92 -7.39
C PRO A 152 3.56 3.00 -8.47
N PRO A 153 3.44 4.27 -8.07
CA PRO A 153 3.22 5.38 -9.01
C PRO A 153 4.45 5.73 -9.86
N GLU A 154 5.58 5.12 -9.58
CA GLU A 154 6.84 5.27 -10.31
C GLU A 154 6.87 4.47 -11.63
N LEU A 155 5.96 3.49 -11.79
CA LEU A 155 5.89 2.67 -13.00
C LEU A 155 5.33 3.45 -14.19
N THR A 156 5.97 3.27 -15.33
CA THR A 156 5.46 3.77 -16.62
C THR A 156 4.31 2.92 -17.14
N ALA A 157 3.49 3.47 -18.04
CA ALA A 157 2.41 2.72 -18.68
C ALA A 157 2.92 1.47 -19.44
N GLY A 158 4.16 1.52 -19.98
CA GLY A 158 4.80 0.38 -20.63
C GLY A 158 5.13 -0.75 -19.66
N GLU A 159 5.71 -0.43 -18.51
CA GLU A 159 5.99 -1.40 -17.45
C GLU A 159 4.70 -2.01 -16.88
N ILE A 160 3.66 -1.19 -16.71
CA ILE A 160 2.33 -1.66 -16.28
C ILE A 160 1.75 -2.66 -17.31
N ALA A 161 1.88 -2.38 -18.61
CA ALA A 161 1.40 -3.28 -19.66
C ALA A 161 2.16 -4.63 -19.66
N GLU A 162 3.46 -4.60 -19.38
CA GLU A 162 4.28 -5.81 -19.25
C GLU A 162 3.81 -6.65 -18.04
N ILE A 163 3.63 -6.03 -16.88
CA ILE A 163 3.07 -6.67 -15.68
C ILE A 163 1.69 -7.26 -16.00
N ALA A 164 0.79 -6.46 -16.60
CA ALA A 164 -0.57 -6.91 -16.93
C ALA A 164 -0.61 -8.08 -17.91
N GLY A 165 0.41 -8.21 -18.76
CA GLY A 165 0.57 -9.36 -19.68
C GLY A 165 0.93 -10.67 -18.98
N ARG A 166 1.44 -10.61 -17.75
CA ARG A 166 1.99 -11.78 -17.03
C ARG A 166 1.17 -12.23 -15.83
N THR A 167 0.11 -11.53 -15.46
CA THR A 167 -0.73 -11.83 -14.29
C THR A 167 -2.21 -11.90 -14.65
N CYS A 168 -2.98 -12.63 -13.84
CA CYS A 168 -4.44 -12.67 -13.91
C CYS A 168 -5.12 -11.83 -12.81
N VAL A 169 -4.39 -11.36 -11.80
CA VAL A 169 -4.95 -10.52 -10.73
C VAL A 169 -5.32 -9.13 -11.23
N GLN A 170 -6.18 -8.46 -10.50
CA GLN A 170 -6.56 -7.09 -10.80
C GLN A 170 -5.41 -6.12 -10.46
N LEU A 171 -5.24 -5.08 -11.28
CA LEU A 171 -4.21 -4.09 -11.09
C LEU A 171 -4.82 -2.72 -10.81
N ALA A 172 -4.37 -2.07 -9.73
CA ALA A 172 -4.70 -0.69 -9.42
C ALA A 172 -3.52 0.24 -9.65
N ALA A 173 -3.79 1.43 -10.18
CA ALA A 173 -2.80 2.50 -10.27
C ALA A 173 -3.35 3.78 -9.63
N PHE A 174 -2.49 4.49 -8.90
CA PHE A 174 -2.81 5.82 -8.41
C PHE A 174 -2.81 6.81 -9.59
N VAL A 175 -3.89 7.58 -9.71
CA VAL A 175 -4.06 8.58 -10.76
C VAL A 175 -4.04 10.00 -10.22
N HIS A 176 -4.33 10.18 -8.93
CA HIS A 176 -4.25 11.45 -8.24
C HIS A 176 -3.84 11.22 -6.78
N GLN A 177 -2.71 11.78 -6.40
CA GLN A 177 -2.20 11.75 -5.02
C GLN A 177 -1.13 12.81 -4.82
N GLU A 178 -0.86 13.17 -3.59
CA GLU A 178 0.40 13.83 -3.27
C GLU A 178 1.53 12.80 -3.42
N ARG A 179 2.52 13.13 -4.26
CA ARG A 179 3.59 12.19 -4.57
C ARG A 179 4.51 12.01 -3.38
N CYS A 180 4.73 10.77 -2.96
CA CYS A 180 5.78 10.46 -1.98
C CYS A 180 7.15 10.79 -2.58
N ALA A 181 8.06 11.31 -1.75
CA ALA A 181 9.45 11.54 -2.17
C ALA A 181 10.23 10.23 -2.34
N PHE A 182 9.83 9.19 -1.63
CA PHE A 182 10.47 7.89 -1.60
C PHE A 182 9.51 6.80 -2.04
N TYR A 183 10.04 5.68 -2.48
CA TYR A 183 9.26 4.48 -2.76
C TYR A 183 8.49 4.04 -1.52
N ALA A 184 7.19 3.81 -1.67
CA ALA A 184 6.40 3.22 -0.60
C ALA A 184 6.95 1.84 -0.23
N GLY A 185 6.95 1.50 1.06
CA GLY A 185 7.58 0.27 1.58
C GLY A 185 9.10 0.37 1.79
N HIS A 186 9.77 1.31 1.12
CA HIS A 186 11.20 1.59 1.29
C HIS A 186 11.46 2.96 1.92
N CYS A 187 10.50 3.47 2.68
CA CYS A 187 10.59 4.72 3.43
C CYS A 187 10.41 4.43 4.92
N VAL A 188 11.44 4.74 5.70
CA VAL A 188 11.43 4.66 7.17
C VAL A 188 11.69 6.06 7.69
N SER A 189 10.78 6.58 8.52
CA SER A 189 11.02 7.90 9.10
C SER A 189 12.08 7.82 10.21
N PRO A 190 12.88 8.89 10.40
CA PRO A 190 13.79 8.95 11.53
C PRO A 190 13.09 8.80 12.89
N GLY A 191 11.86 9.32 13.01
CA GLY A 191 11.02 9.17 14.21
C GLY A 191 10.62 7.71 14.44
N ALA A 192 10.12 7.02 13.43
CA ALA A 192 9.76 5.61 13.51
C ALA A 192 10.95 4.72 13.89
N LEU A 193 12.14 5.02 13.34
CA LEU A 193 13.36 4.28 13.66
C LEU A 193 13.76 4.42 15.14
N ARG A 194 13.63 5.62 15.72
CA ARG A 194 13.98 5.87 17.12
C ARG A 194 12.96 5.36 18.12
N LEU A 195 11.70 5.37 17.76
CA LEU A 195 10.60 4.95 18.65
C LEU A 195 10.28 3.46 18.55
N GLY A 196 10.87 2.73 17.59
CA GLY A 196 10.49 1.35 17.29
C GLY A 196 9.03 1.23 16.79
N ALA A 197 8.46 2.34 16.34
CA ALA A 197 7.15 2.38 15.73
C ALA A 197 7.23 1.79 14.33
N GLY A 198 6.37 0.82 14.01
CA GLY A 198 6.43 0.03 12.77
C GLY A 198 6.46 0.86 11.48
N ALA A 199 6.94 0.26 10.41
CA ALA A 199 6.85 0.83 9.06
C ALA A 199 5.38 0.90 8.63
N GLY A 200 4.73 1.99 8.80
CA GLY A 200 3.32 2.20 8.46
C GLY A 200 2.85 3.57 8.89
N GLU A 201 3.54 4.16 9.84
CA GLU A 201 3.27 5.51 10.31
C GLU A 201 4.13 6.50 9.54
N CYS A 202 3.49 7.26 8.65
CA CYS A 202 4.15 8.33 7.91
C CYS A 202 4.02 9.64 8.71
N ASP A 203 5.14 10.11 9.28
CA ASP A 203 5.24 11.42 9.94
C ASP A 203 5.55 12.56 8.95
N HIS A 204 5.50 12.28 7.66
CA HIS A 204 5.77 13.24 6.59
C HIS A 204 7.14 13.93 6.67
N TRP A 205 8.16 13.29 7.23
CA TRP A 205 9.50 13.87 7.38
C TRP A 205 10.07 14.40 6.06
N CYS A 206 9.75 13.81 4.92
CA CYS A 206 10.16 14.30 3.61
C CYS A 206 9.57 15.67 3.23
N ARG A 207 8.57 16.18 3.97
CA ARG A 207 7.95 17.50 3.76
C ARG A 207 8.56 18.57 4.64
N HIS A 208 9.45 18.22 5.56
CA HIS A 208 10.17 19.19 6.39
C HIS A 208 11.11 20.05 5.55
N GLY A 209 11.55 21.15 6.13
CA GLY A 209 12.54 22.02 5.50
C GLY A 209 13.96 21.48 5.70
N TYR A 210 14.67 21.28 4.60
CA TYR A 210 16.08 20.86 4.60
C TYR A 210 16.94 21.85 3.86
N THR A 211 18.24 21.84 4.19
CA THR A 211 19.29 22.47 3.38
C THR A 211 20.10 21.38 2.69
N LEU A 212 20.19 21.42 1.36
CA LEU A 212 21.09 20.54 0.62
C LEU A 212 22.52 21.08 0.77
N GLU A 213 23.40 20.29 1.37
CA GLU A 213 24.79 20.63 1.60
C GLU A 213 25.71 19.74 0.77
N PRO A 214 26.67 20.31 0.03
CA PRO A 214 27.76 19.55 -0.56
C PRO A 214 28.74 19.15 0.55
N GLY A 215 29.26 17.92 0.51
CA GLY A 215 30.30 17.48 1.44
C GLY A 215 31.60 18.28 1.31
N GLU A 216 32.50 18.16 2.30
CA GLU A 216 33.73 18.95 2.46
C GLU A 216 34.66 18.96 1.24
N ALA A 217 34.60 17.90 0.40
CA ALA A 217 35.38 17.80 -0.85
C ALA A 217 34.88 18.72 -1.99
N SER A 218 33.82 19.48 -1.78
CA SER A 218 33.23 20.35 -2.82
C SER A 218 33.63 21.80 -2.58
N ALA A 219 34.14 22.47 -3.64
CA ALA A 219 34.68 23.85 -3.57
C ALA A 219 33.69 24.86 -2.94
N PRO A 220 34.18 25.84 -2.16
CA PRO A 220 33.36 26.88 -1.57
C PRO A 220 32.67 27.73 -2.64
N GLY A 221 31.35 28.00 -2.46
CA GLY A 221 30.58 28.85 -3.35
C GLY A 221 29.42 28.13 -4.11
N LYS A 222 29.16 26.82 -3.91
CA LYS A 222 28.06 26.12 -4.55
C LYS A 222 26.70 26.45 -3.94
N ARG A 223 25.68 26.52 -4.78
CA ARG A 223 24.28 26.79 -4.43
C ARG A 223 23.81 25.84 -3.33
N ARG A 224 23.41 26.42 -2.21
CA ARG A 224 22.64 25.75 -1.17
C ARG A 224 21.15 25.96 -1.49
N ALA A 225 20.37 24.89 -1.58
CA ALA A 225 18.91 25.02 -1.60
C ALA A 225 18.40 24.80 -0.19
N LYS A 226 17.52 25.68 0.26
CA LYS A 226 16.86 25.59 1.56
C LYS A 226 15.34 25.59 1.35
N GLY A 227 14.65 24.75 2.09
CA GLY A 227 13.20 24.63 2.06
C GLY A 227 12.75 23.17 1.93
N ARG A 228 11.55 22.96 1.44
CA ARG A 228 11.01 21.60 1.20
C ARG A 228 11.62 20.96 -0.04
N VAL A 229 12.93 20.72 0.00
CA VAL A 229 13.71 20.27 -1.17
C VAL A 229 13.37 18.84 -1.63
N LEU A 230 12.78 18.01 -0.75
CA LEU A 230 12.31 16.66 -1.07
C LEU A 230 10.89 16.63 -1.65
N LYS A 231 10.20 17.77 -1.74
CA LYS A 231 8.84 17.84 -2.26
C LYS A 231 8.84 17.58 -3.77
N SER A 232 8.11 16.56 -4.21
CA SER A 232 8.06 16.13 -5.62
C SER A 232 6.76 16.55 -6.35
N GLY A 233 5.86 17.30 -5.70
CA GLY A 233 4.59 17.76 -6.29
C GLY A 233 3.48 16.69 -6.28
N ALA A 234 2.35 17.01 -6.89
CA ALA A 234 1.23 16.10 -7.02
C ALA A 234 1.41 15.14 -8.22
N LEU A 235 0.90 13.93 -8.10
CA LEU A 235 0.67 13.03 -9.23
C LEU A 235 -0.69 13.38 -9.85
N GLU A 236 -0.69 13.72 -11.12
CA GLU A 236 -1.88 13.99 -11.92
C GLU A 236 -1.77 13.19 -13.22
N ALA A 237 -2.33 11.99 -13.22
CA ALA A 237 -2.19 11.04 -14.33
C ALA A 237 -3.30 11.18 -15.39
N LEU A 238 -4.12 12.24 -15.33
CA LEU A 238 -5.19 12.48 -16.29
C LEU A 238 -4.69 12.53 -17.75
N PRO A 239 -3.54 13.16 -18.06
CA PRO A 239 -3.01 13.17 -19.45
C PRO A 239 -2.68 11.78 -20.02
N ILE A 240 -2.30 10.83 -19.16
CA ILE A 240 -1.94 9.45 -19.53
C ILE A 240 -3.03 8.43 -19.18
N LEU A 241 -4.24 8.88 -18.86
CA LEU A 241 -5.34 8.02 -18.44
C LEU A 241 -5.67 6.94 -19.49
N ARG A 242 -5.63 7.31 -20.78
CA ARG A 242 -5.84 6.38 -21.88
C ARG A 242 -4.80 5.26 -21.91
N GLU A 243 -3.53 5.63 -21.73
CA GLU A 243 -2.41 4.70 -21.70
C GLU A 243 -2.52 3.73 -20.52
N LEU A 244 -2.87 4.22 -19.32
CA LEU A 244 -3.06 3.39 -18.14
C LEU A 244 -4.19 2.37 -18.31
N VAL A 245 -5.34 2.83 -18.82
CA VAL A 245 -6.48 1.94 -19.10
C VAL A 245 -6.13 0.94 -20.20
N GLY A 246 -5.43 1.40 -21.24
CA GLY A 246 -4.94 0.54 -22.32
C GLY A 246 -3.89 -0.48 -21.88
N ALA A 247 -3.09 -0.16 -20.88
CA ALA A 247 -2.11 -1.05 -20.26
C ALA A 247 -2.75 -2.15 -19.38
N GLY A 248 -4.07 -2.13 -19.14
CA GLY A 248 -4.78 -3.18 -18.42
C GLY A 248 -5.10 -2.86 -16.96
N ILE A 249 -5.02 -1.59 -16.54
CA ILE A 249 -5.43 -1.19 -15.19
C ILE A 249 -6.94 -1.38 -15.02
N ASN A 250 -7.32 -2.09 -13.96
CA ASN A 250 -8.71 -2.38 -13.60
C ASN A 250 -9.29 -1.41 -12.58
N CYS A 251 -8.43 -0.77 -11.78
CA CYS A 251 -8.80 0.13 -10.70
C CYS A 251 -7.93 1.41 -10.75
N LEU A 252 -8.57 2.56 -10.77
CA LEU A 252 -7.92 3.86 -10.74
C LEU A 252 -8.12 4.48 -9.36
N ALA A 253 -7.03 4.65 -8.61
CA ALA A 253 -7.06 5.10 -7.23
C ALA A 253 -6.77 6.60 -7.13
N VAL A 254 -7.63 7.31 -6.41
CA VAL A 254 -7.46 8.70 -5.98
C VAL A 254 -7.17 8.70 -4.48
N ASP A 255 -6.06 9.30 -4.06
CA ASP A 255 -5.74 9.50 -2.65
C ASP A 255 -6.29 10.85 -2.19
N GLY A 256 -7.50 10.80 -1.64
CA GLY A 256 -8.21 11.97 -1.13
C GLY A 256 -8.27 12.03 0.41
N ALA A 257 -7.69 11.04 1.10
CA ALA A 257 -7.77 10.93 2.56
C ALA A 257 -7.19 12.16 3.27
N PHE A 258 -8.00 12.76 4.15
CA PHE A 258 -7.68 13.97 4.94
C PHE A 258 -7.37 15.24 4.10
N ARG A 259 -7.87 15.28 2.85
CA ARG A 259 -7.73 16.44 1.96
C ARG A 259 -8.96 17.37 1.99
N GLY A 260 -10.02 16.91 2.63
CA GLY A 260 -11.30 17.59 2.73
C GLY A 260 -12.31 17.23 1.65
N PRO A 261 -13.61 17.35 1.96
CA PRO A 261 -14.68 16.89 1.07
C PRO A 261 -14.73 17.63 -0.27
N GLU A 262 -14.41 18.92 -0.32
CA GLU A 262 -14.39 19.68 -1.56
C GLU A 262 -13.28 19.18 -2.52
N HIS A 263 -12.07 18.90 -1.99
CA HIS A 263 -10.99 18.30 -2.77
C HIS A 263 -11.42 16.95 -3.37
N VAL A 264 -11.95 16.07 -2.51
CA VAL A 264 -12.43 14.75 -2.91
C VAL A 264 -13.51 14.87 -3.99
N ALA A 265 -14.46 15.79 -3.83
CA ALA A 265 -15.52 16.00 -4.81
C ALA A 265 -14.98 16.47 -6.17
N ILE A 266 -14.09 17.47 -6.19
CA ILE A 266 -13.51 18.02 -7.42
C ILE A 266 -12.75 16.93 -8.18
N VAL A 267 -11.85 16.23 -7.49
CA VAL A 267 -11.00 15.21 -8.13
C VAL A 267 -11.84 14.04 -8.65
N THR A 268 -12.79 13.56 -7.83
CA THR A 268 -13.66 12.44 -8.22
C THR A 268 -14.49 12.79 -9.46
N ASP A 269 -15.07 13.99 -9.49
CA ASP A 269 -15.90 14.45 -10.61
C ASP A 269 -15.10 14.57 -11.92
N VAL A 270 -13.89 15.12 -11.86
CA VAL A 270 -12.99 15.24 -13.01
C VAL A 270 -12.66 13.85 -13.58
N TYR A 271 -12.18 12.92 -12.75
CA TYR A 271 -11.85 11.58 -13.23
C TYR A 271 -13.07 10.79 -13.69
N ARG A 272 -14.21 10.95 -13.03
CA ARG A 272 -15.46 10.31 -13.46
C ARG A 272 -15.94 10.80 -14.82
N ALA A 273 -15.88 12.11 -15.05
CA ALA A 273 -16.22 12.71 -16.34
C ALA A 273 -15.25 12.26 -17.44
N ALA A 274 -13.94 12.25 -17.15
CA ALA A 274 -12.89 11.80 -18.06
C ALA A 274 -13.07 10.33 -18.46
N LEU A 275 -13.34 9.43 -17.50
CA LEU A 275 -13.65 8.03 -17.77
C LEU A 275 -14.90 7.85 -18.63
N GLY A 276 -15.92 8.67 -18.41
CA GLY A 276 -17.11 8.70 -19.27
C GLY A 276 -16.82 9.11 -20.70
N ARG A 277 -15.91 10.06 -20.93
CA ARG A 277 -15.45 10.48 -22.28
C ARG A 277 -14.56 9.41 -22.92
N LEU A 278 -13.60 8.87 -22.16
CA LEU A 278 -12.72 7.80 -22.62
C LEU A 278 -13.52 6.58 -23.10
N ALA A 279 -14.55 6.18 -22.35
CA ALA A 279 -15.39 5.06 -22.72
C ALA A 279 -16.21 5.29 -24.02
N ARG A 280 -16.63 6.55 -24.27
CA ARG A 280 -17.38 6.89 -25.49
C ARG A 280 -16.51 7.06 -26.73
N ALA A 281 -15.31 7.59 -26.57
CA ALA A 281 -14.42 7.93 -27.67
C ALA A 281 -12.93 7.70 -27.31
N PRO A 282 -12.49 6.42 -27.18
CA PRO A 282 -11.13 6.11 -26.74
C PRO A 282 -10.05 6.69 -27.65
N GLY A 283 -10.32 6.72 -28.98
CA GLY A 283 -9.37 7.17 -29.99
C GLY A 283 -9.04 8.66 -29.94
N SER A 284 -9.97 9.49 -29.47
CA SER A 284 -9.85 10.94 -29.41
C SER A 284 -9.73 11.50 -27.98
N PHE A 285 -9.53 10.64 -26.99
CA PHE A 285 -9.41 11.09 -25.59
C PHE A 285 -8.16 11.94 -25.40
N ALA A 286 -8.34 13.13 -24.82
CA ALA A 286 -7.30 13.99 -24.28
C ALA A 286 -7.83 14.69 -23.03
N ALA A 287 -6.94 14.94 -22.07
CA ALA A 287 -7.24 15.82 -20.93
C ALA A 287 -7.48 17.25 -21.41
N THR A 288 -8.50 17.89 -20.88
CA THR A 288 -8.79 19.29 -21.21
C THR A 288 -8.03 20.26 -20.30
N ALA A 289 -7.76 21.47 -20.77
CA ALA A 289 -7.12 22.50 -19.95
C ALA A 289 -7.94 22.83 -18.69
N SER A 290 -9.27 22.83 -18.78
CA SER A 290 -10.15 23.08 -17.64
C SER A 290 -10.04 21.97 -16.57
N GLU A 291 -9.99 20.69 -16.98
CA GLU A 291 -9.80 19.58 -16.05
C GLU A 291 -8.44 19.66 -15.34
N MET A 292 -7.38 19.96 -16.10
CA MET A 292 -6.04 20.12 -15.53
C MET A 292 -5.98 21.31 -14.55
N SER A 293 -6.65 22.42 -14.88
CA SER A 293 -6.77 23.57 -13.98
C SER A 293 -7.49 23.21 -12.68
N LEU A 294 -8.60 22.46 -12.75
CA LEU A 294 -9.34 22.00 -11.56
C LEU A 294 -8.51 21.08 -10.67
N LEU A 295 -7.75 20.15 -11.26
CA LEU A 295 -6.85 19.27 -10.50
C LEU A 295 -5.72 20.07 -9.84
N ALA A 296 -5.12 21.01 -10.55
CA ALA A 296 -4.08 21.89 -10.02
C ALA A 296 -4.59 22.75 -8.86
N LEU A 297 -5.81 23.30 -8.98
CA LEU A 297 -6.47 24.04 -7.88
C LEU A 297 -6.73 23.15 -6.65
N ALA A 298 -7.14 21.90 -6.87
CA ALA A 298 -7.36 20.93 -5.80
C ALA A 298 -6.04 20.53 -5.12
N SER A 299 -4.93 20.45 -5.86
CA SER A 299 -3.60 20.05 -5.36
C SER A 299 -2.80 21.19 -4.73
N GLY A 300 -3.30 22.42 -4.74
CA GLY A 300 -2.60 23.61 -4.23
C GLY A 300 -2.26 23.54 -2.75
N ASP A 301 -0.98 23.74 -2.43
CA ASP A 301 -0.38 23.51 -1.11
C ASP A 301 -0.38 24.71 -0.16
N GLU A 302 -0.74 25.89 -0.62
CA GLU A 302 -0.73 27.09 0.25
C GLU A 302 -1.97 27.97 0.07
N PRO A 303 -2.66 28.28 1.18
CA PRO A 303 -3.82 29.18 1.19
C PRO A 303 -3.43 30.65 1.20
N SER A 304 -2.26 31.04 0.64
CA SER A 304 -1.79 32.42 0.78
C SER A 304 -2.65 33.45 0.03
N THR A 305 -3.38 33.03 -1.01
CA THR A 305 -4.49 33.83 -1.61
C THR A 305 -5.41 32.89 -2.37
N ARG A 306 -6.62 32.61 -1.82
CA ARG A 306 -7.67 31.88 -2.56
C ARG A 306 -8.01 32.69 -3.80
N SER A 307 -7.80 32.12 -4.98
CA SER A 307 -8.25 32.71 -6.25
C SER A 307 -9.78 32.61 -6.32
N GLU A 308 -10.40 33.53 -7.09
CA GLU A 308 -11.84 33.46 -7.37
C GLU A 308 -12.23 32.14 -8.06
N GLU A 309 -11.36 31.60 -8.90
CA GLU A 309 -11.54 30.31 -9.56
C GLU A 309 -11.57 29.15 -8.56
N GLN A 310 -10.71 29.17 -7.56
CA GLN A 310 -10.70 28.18 -6.50
C GLN A 310 -11.99 28.23 -5.65
N ALA A 311 -12.43 29.43 -5.26
CA ALA A 311 -13.66 29.65 -4.53
C ALA A 311 -14.89 29.14 -5.31
N ASN A 312 -14.92 29.35 -6.63
CA ASN A 312 -15.97 28.88 -7.52
C ASN A 312 -15.97 27.35 -7.65
N ALA A 313 -14.78 26.72 -7.79
CA ALA A 313 -14.65 25.27 -7.84
C ALA A 313 -15.13 24.61 -6.54
N GLU A 314 -14.73 25.16 -5.38
CA GLU A 314 -15.19 24.69 -4.07
C GLU A 314 -16.69 24.88 -3.86
N ALA A 315 -17.27 26.00 -4.32
CA ALA A 315 -18.71 26.22 -4.27
C ALA A 315 -19.49 25.21 -5.13
N GLY A 316 -18.99 24.91 -6.33
CA GLY A 316 -19.53 23.86 -7.18
C GLY A 316 -19.46 22.47 -6.52
N ALA A 317 -18.33 22.14 -5.89
CA ALA A 317 -18.16 20.91 -5.14
C ALA A 317 -19.16 20.79 -3.98
N ARG A 318 -19.32 21.85 -3.16
CA ARG A 318 -20.32 21.88 -2.08
C ARG A 318 -21.75 21.71 -2.59
N ALA A 319 -22.09 22.30 -3.73
CA ALA A 319 -23.41 22.11 -4.34
C ALA A 319 -23.65 20.64 -4.76
N ARG A 320 -22.62 19.97 -5.30
CA ARG A 320 -22.68 18.54 -5.67
C ARG A 320 -22.83 17.65 -4.44
N ILE A 321 -22.06 17.90 -3.39
CA ILE A 321 -22.16 17.17 -2.12
C ILE A 321 -23.56 17.34 -1.53
N ALA A 322 -24.08 18.57 -1.51
CA ALA A 322 -25.43 18.87 -0.99
C ALA A 322 -26.56 18.23 -1.81
N ALA A 323 -26.37 18.06 -3.12
CA ALA A 323 -27.33 17.33 -3.96
C ALA A 323 -27.35 15.82 -3.63
N GLY A 324 -26.30 15.31 -3.01
CA GLY A 324 -26.16 13.91 -2.61
C GLY A 324 -25.95 12.94 -3.78
N PRO A 325 -25.74 11.66 -3.45
CA PRO A 325 -25.54 10.62 -4.46
C PRO A 325 -26.80 10.36 -5.27
N PRO A 326 -26.68 9.85 -6.52
CA PRO A 326 -27.80 9.42 -7.32
C PRO A 326 -28.66 8.41 -6.57
N ARG A 327 -29.97 8.61 -6.64
CA ARG A 327 -30.93 7.68 -6.00
C ARG A 327 -31.05 6.41 -6.81
N ILE A 328 -31.27 5.29 -6.12
CA ILE A 328 -31.38 3.94 -6.67
C ILE A 328 -32.79 3.75 -7.22
N PRO A 329 -32.96 3.46 -8.53
CA PRO A 329 -34.26 3.15 -9.10
C PRO A 329 -34.82 1.86 -8.51
N VAL A 330 -36.09 1.90 -8.05
CA VAL A 330 -36.80 0.74 -7.55
C VAL A 330 -38.12 0.54 -8.27
N ARG A 331 -38.44 -0.70 -8.55
CA ARG A 331 -39.74 -1.13 -9.08
C ARG A 331 -40.61 -1.58 -7.93
N MET A 332 -41.87 -1.17 -7.95
CA MET A 332 -42.83 -1.54 -6.93
C MET A 332 -44.00 -2.34 -7.54
N ARG A 333 -44.49 -3.33 -6.77
CA ARG A 333 -45.74 -4.00 -7.05
C ARG A 333 -46.65 -3.90 -5.82
N ALA A 334 -47.80 -3.29 -5.95
CA ALA A 334 -48.78 -3.15 -4.89
C ALA A 334 -49.99 -4.03 -5.19
N THR A 335 -50.36 -4.90 -4.25
CA THR A 335 -51.52 -5.83 -4.38
C THR A 335 -52.49 -5.53 -3.24
N ALA A 336 -53.72 -5.14 -3.56
CA ALA A 336 -54.82 -4.90 -2.59
C ALA A 336 -56.04 -5.74 -2.95
N ARG A 337 -56.41 -6.63 -2.05
CA ARG A 337 -57.63 -7.49 -2.17
C ARG A 337 -58.50 -7.27 -0.94
N ILE A 338 -59.80 -7.17 -1.14
CA ILE A 338 -60.74 -7.01 -0.03
C ILE A 338 -60.58 -8.19 0.93
N GLY A 339 -60.54 -7.91 2.23
CA GLY A 339 -60.32 -8.88 3.31
C GLY A 339 -58.87 -9.28 3.56
N ALA A 340 -57.92 -8.82 2.75
CA ALA A 340 -56.49 -9.06 2.93
C ALA A 340 -55.70 -7.77 3.12
N PRO A 341 -54.56 -7.78 3.83
CA PRO A 341 -53.69 -6.59 3.95
C PRO A 341 -53.10 -6.18 2.60
N LEU A 342 -52.87 -4.86 2.44
CA LEU A 342 -52.06 -4.35 1.30
C LEU A 342 -50.67 -5.01 1.30
N ARG A 343 -50.28 -5.60 0.19
CA ARG A 343 -48.95 -6.17 -0.01
C ARG A 343 -48.14 -5.27 -0.93
N LEU A 344 -46.91 -4.94 -0.53
CA LEU A 344 -46.00 -4.14 -1.31
C LEU A 344 -44.68 -4.90 -1.50
N GLU A 345 -44.31 -5.10 -2.74
CA GLU A 345 -43.04 -5.69 -3.17
C GLU A 345 -42.17 -4.57 -3.76
N LEU A 346 -40.94 -4.47 -3.32
CA LEU A 346 -39.89 -3.58 -3.87
C LEU A 346 -38.77 -4.40 -4.43
N ALA A 347 -38.33 -4.08 -5.63
CA ALA A 347 -37.16 -4.69 -6.27
C ALA A 347 -36.26 -3.62 -6.89
N ASP A 348 -34.94 -3.78 -6.76
CA ASP A 348 -33.95 -2.96 -7.45
C ASP A 348 -33.45 -3.64 -8.75
N SER A 349 -32.53 -2.98 -9.44
CA SER A 349 -31.89 -3.51 -10.66
C SER A 349 -30.79 -4.55 -10.39
N GLU A 350 -30.33 -4.69 -9.14
CA GLU A 350 -29.27 -5.62 -8.72
C GLU A 350 -29.81 -6.95 -8.22
N GLY A 351 -31.15 -7.10 -8.17
CA GLY A 351 -31.82 -8.35 -7.83
C GLY A 351 -32.30 -8.46 -6.38
N HIS A 352 -32.09 -7.43 -5.57
CA HIS A 352 -32.68 -7.42 -4.21
C HIS A 352 -34.17 -7.21 -4.30
N THR A 353 -34.93 -8.07 -3.62
CA THR A 353 -36.40 -8.01 -3.58
C THR A 353 -36.88 -8.20 -2.16
N VAL A 354 -37.77 -7.33 -1.72
CA VAL A 354 -38.41 -7.40 -0.40
C VAL A 354 -39.93 -7.32 -0.54
N THR A 355 -40.64 -8.01 0.31
CA THR A 355 -42.09 -7.99 0.38
C THR A 355 -42.52 -7.66 1.79
N VAL A 356 -43.42 -6.68 1.93
CA VAL A 356 -44.00 -6.26 3.20
C VAL A 356 -45.50 -6.22 3.09
N SER A 357 -46.22 -6.61 4.15
CA SER A 357 -47.67 -6.55 4.24
C SER A 357 -48.09 -5.46 5.20
N GLY A 358 -49.19 -4.76 4.87
CA GLY A 358 -49.82 -3.78 5.73
C GLY A 358 -50.37 -4.38 7.03
N SER A 359 -50.74 -3.57 7.97
CA SER A 359 -51.32 -3.97 9.25
C SER A 359 -52.85 -4.09 9.19
N ALA A 360 -53.49 -3.35 8.30
CA ALA A 360 -54.94 -3.33 8.12
C ALA A 360 -55.35 -4.10 6.87
N SER A 361 -56.43 -4.89 6.97
CA SER A 361 -57.04 -5.52 5.82
C SER A 361 -57.80 -4.47 4.98
N ALA A 362 -57.67 -4.63 3.66
CA ALA A 362 -58.45 -3.77 2.74
C ALA A 362 -59.95 -4.04 2.87
N GLU A 363 -60.72 -2.96 2.94
CA GLU A 363 -62.18 -2.99 3.01
C GLU A 363 -62.80 -2.59 1.67
N ALA A 364 -64.10 -2.86 1.52
CA ALA A 364 -64.85 -2.33 0.39
C ALA A 364 -65.06 -0.83 0.52
N ALA A 365 -64.64 -0.04 -0.45
CA ALA A 365 -64.74 1.42 -0.46
C ALA A 365 -66.21 1.87 -0.48
N ARG A 366 -66.56 2.81 0.40
CA ARG A 366 -67.90 3.44 0.44
C ARG A 366 -68.01 4.65 -0.49
N THR A 367 -66.89 5.31 -0.80
CA THR A 367 -66.90 6.55 -1.61
C THR A 367 -65.88 6.52 -2.76
N ALA A 368 -64.60 6.30 -2.48
CA ALA A 368 -63.55 6.26 -3.52
C ALA A 368 -62.58 5.09 -3.27
N PRO A 369 -62.52 4.11 -4.20
CA PRO A 369 -61.59 3.01 -4.12
C PRO A 369 -60.15 3.49 -4.40
N LEU A 370 -59.15 2.64 -4.05
CA LEU A 370 -57.76 2.86 -4.42
C LEU A 370 -57.62 2.98 -5.93
N SER A 371 -56.91 4.00 -6.39
CA SER A 371 -56.51 4.12 -7.79
C SER A 371 -55.02 4.04 -7.95
N TYR A 372 -54.55 3.73 -9.19
CA TYR A 372 -53.13 3.76 -9.54
C TYR A 372 -52.50 5.15 -9.21
N GLU A 373 -53.14 6.23 -9.62
CA GLU A 373 -52.63 7.59 -9.45
C GLU A 373 -52.52 7.95 -7.97
N TYR A 374 -53.43 7.47 -7.15
CA TYR A 374 -53.37 7.68 -5.71
C TYR A 374 -52.21 6.93 -5.08
N LEU A 375 -52.06 5.64 -5.38
CA LEU A 375 -50.97 4.81 -4.89
C LEU A 375 -49.63 5.31 -5.41
N HIS A 376 -49.51 5.65 -6.70
CA HIS A 376 -48.29 6.23 -7.26
C HIS A 376 -47.87 7.49 -6.50
N ARG A 377 -48.77 8.42 -6.24
CA ARG A 377 -48.49 9.66 -5.49
C ARG A 377 -48.06 9.39 -4.04
N GLN A 378 -48.59 8.36 -3.38
CA GLN A 378 -48.22 8.02 -2.01
C GLN A 378 -46.90 7.21 -1.94
N LEU A 379 -46.70 6.27 -2.82
CA LEU A 379 -45.53 5.37 -2.82
C LEU A 379 -44.30 6.03 -3.40
N SER A 380 -44.43 7.03 -4.30
CA SER A 380 -43.30 7.82 -4.82
C SER A 380 -42.63 8.73 -3.80
N ARG A 381 -43.24 8.95 -2.61
CA ARG A 381 -42.69 9.79 -1.53
C ARG A 381 -41.57 9.06 -0.76
N LEU A 382 -40.44 8.82 -1.45
CA LEU A 382 -39.25 8.13 -0.91
C LEU A 382 -38.15 9.12 -0.46
N GLY A 383 -38.49 10.39 -0.17
CA GLY A 383 -37.60 11.52 0.00
C GLY A 383 -36.36 11.31 0.88
N ASP A 384 -36.54 10.68 2.05
CA ASP A 384 -35.44 10.46 3.02
C ASP A 384 -34.72 9.12 2.86
N THR A 385 -34.98 8.43 1.74
CA THR A 385 -34.36 7.14 1.44
C THR A 385 -33.42 7.22 0.24
N PRO A 386 -32.49 6.28 0.06
CA PRO A 386 -31.61 6.25 -1.09
C PRO A 386 -32.35 5.86 -2.40
N PHE A 387 -33.66 5.64 -2.36
CA PHE A 387 -34.44 5.09 -3.46
C PHE A 387 -35.24 6.17 -4.21
N VAL A 388 -35.54 5.87 -5.49
CA VAL A 388 -36.49 6.61 -6.33
C VAL A 388 -37.39 5.62 -7.06
N LEU A 389 -38.69 5.89 -7.12
CA LEU A 389 -39.65 5.04 -7.82
C LEU A 389 -39.41 5.12 -9.33
N GLU A 390 -39.02 3.99 -9.96
CA GLU A 390 -38.87 3.83 -11.41
C GLU A 390 -40.19 3.45 -12.05
N SER A 391 -40.88 2.46 -11.47
CA SER A 391 -42.17 1.98 -11.98
C SER A 391 -43.02 1.37 -10.87
N LEU A 392 -44.34 1.48 -11.04
CA LEU A 392 -45.33 0.90 -10.14
C LEU A 392 -46.27 -0.01 -10.94
N ARG A 393 -46.48 -1.21 -10.44
CA ARG A 393 -47.58 -2.10 -10.88
C ARG A 393 -48.60 -2.25 -9.78
N CYS A 394 -49.89 -2.13 -10.11
CA CYS A 394 -50.97 -2.27 -9.15
C CYS A 394 -51.88 -3.44 -9.56
N GLU A 395 -52.16 -4.33 -8.61
CA GLU A 395 -53.14 -5.38 -8.69
C GLU A 395 -54.21 -5.08 -7.64
N LEU A 396 -55.27 -4.37 -8.06
CA LEU A 396 -56.28 -3.84 -7.16
C LEU A 396 -57.63 -4.54 -7.39
N ASP A 397 -58.25 -5.01 -6.30
CA ASP A 397 -59.68 -5.25 -6.33
C ASP A 397 -60.42 -3.91 -6.55
N GLY A 398 -61.27 -3.82 -7.56
CA GLY A 398 -61.83 -2.54 -8.02
C GLY A 398 -62.64 -1.72 -6.99
N ALA A 399 -62.96 -2.30 -5.84
CA ALA A 399 -63.62 -1.64 -4.74
C ALA A 399 -62.77 -1.55 -3.47
N ALA A 400 -61.48 -1.94 -3.49
CA ALA A 400 -60.61 -1.98 -2.31
C ALA A 400 -60.19 -0.57 -1.83
N ILE A 401 -60.18 -0.37 -0.50
CA ILE A 401 -59.60 0.79 0.16
C ILE A 401 -58.77 0.35 1.36
N VAL A 402 -57.68 1.04 1.63
CA VAL A 402 -56.86 0.87 2.83
C VAL A 402 -56.58 2.25 3.46
N PRO A 403 -56.35 2.36 4.78
CA PRO A 403 -55.99 3.62 5.44
C PRO A 403 -54.71 4.23 4.87
N VAL A 404 -54.68 5.57 4.73
CA VAL A 404 -53.51 6.31 4.24
C VAL A 404 -52.28 6.10 5.15
N SER A 405 -52.52 5.98 6.46
CA SER A 405 -51.51 5.66 7.45
C SER A 405 -50.81 4.33 7.15
N ASP A 406 -51.58 3.31 6.74
CA ASP A 406 -51.07 1.97 6.40
C ASP A 406 -50.22 2.00 5.12
N ILE A 407 -50.67 2.75 4.10
CA ILE A 407 -49.86 2.95 2.87
C ILE A 407 -48.51 3.66 3.18
N SER A 408 -48.54 4.63 4.08
CA SER A 408 -47.33 5.36 4.48
C SER A 408 -46.39 4.51 5.33
N ASP A 409 -46.95 3.64 6.18
CA ASP A 409 -46.18 2.76 7.03
C ASP A 409 -45.52 1.62 6.21
N ILE A 410 -46.30 0.97 5.36
CA ILE A 410 -45.80 -0.11 4.51
C ILE A 410 -44.67 0.37 3.57
N ARG A 411 -44.79 1.57 2.99
CA ARG A 411 -43.75 2.22 2.19
C ARG A 411 -42.46 2.37 2.99
N ARG A 412 -42.52 2.92 4.21
CA ARG A 412 -41.35 3.11 5.08
C ARG A 412 -40.69 1.77 5.45
N ARG A 413 -41.50 0.79 5.83
CA ARG A 413 -41.02 -0.55 6.19
C ARG A 413 -40.39 -1.25 4.99
N ALA A 414 -40.98 -1.17 3.81
CA ALA A 414 -40.47 -1.75 2.60
C ALA A 414 -39.13 -1.09 2.16
N ALA A 415 -39.05 0.25 2.21
CA ALA A 415 -37.80 0.95 1.92
C ALA A 415 -36.68 0.55 2.89
N ARG A 416 -36.97 0.51 4.20
CA ARG A 416 -36.00 0.08 5.22
C ARG A 416 -35.60 -1.39 5.06
N ALA A 417 -36.54 -2.27 4.71
CA ALA A 417 -36.24 -3.68 4.46
C ALA A 417 -35.30 -3.86 3.24
N LEU A 418 -35.52 -3.09 2.16
CA LEU A 418 -34.65 -3.12 0.99
C LEU A 418 -33.27 -2.54 1.30
N GLU A 419 -33.20 -1.47 2.08
CA GLU A 419 -31.93 -0.89 2.57
C GLU A 419 -31.13 -1.93 3.36
N LEU A 420 -31.78 -2.64 4.29
CA LEU A 420 -31.16 -3.72 5.06
C LEU A 420 -30.71 -4.88 4.16
N ALA A 421 -31.55 -5.28 3.20
CA ALA A 421 -31.19 -6.35 2.25
C ALA A 421 -29.93 -6.00 1.43
N ARG A 422 -29.83 -4.74 0.97
CA ARG A 422 -28.63 -4.22 0.29
C ARG A 422 -27.42 -4.11 1.21
N ALA A 423 -27.62 -3.73 2.46
CA ALA A 423 -26.56 -3.56 3.45
C ALA A 423 -26.04 -4.90 4.01
N THR A 424 -26.77 -6.00 3.85
CA THR A 424 -26.39 -7.31 4.41
C THR A 424 -25.05 -7.78 3.83
N PRO A 425 -24.02 -8.00 4.66
CA PRO A 425 -22.73 -8.53 4.22
C PRO A 425 -22.91 -9.95 3.63
N ARG A 426 -21.96 -10.37 2.81
CA ARG A 426 -21.81 -11.80 2.50
C ARG A 426 -21.58 -12.57 3.79
N GLU A 427 -22.02 -13.82 3.81
CA GLU A 427 -21.72 -14.72 4.92
C GLU A 427 -20.20 -14.74 5.18
N GLN A 428 -19.81 -14.43 6.40
CA GLN A 428 -18.40 -14.29 6.78
C GLN A 428 -17.96 -15.58 7.45
N GLN A 429 -16.85 -16.16 6.97
CA GLN A 429 -16.22 -17.32 7.56
C GLN A 429 -14.92 -16.93 8.25
N ILE A 430 -14.86 -17.10 9.56
CA ILE A 430 -13.65 -16.91 10.36
C ILE A 430 -13.19 -18.32 10.78
N ARG A 431 -11.94 -18.63 10.51
CA ARG A 431 -11.31 -19.83 11.07
C ARG A 431 -10.75 -19.50 12.45
N GLU A 432 -11.34 -20.06 13.49
CA GLU A 432 -10.98 -19.78 14.88
C GLU A 432 -9.71 -20.50 15.34
N ASP A 433 -9.42 -21.68 14.78
CA ASP A 433 -8.30 -22.54 15.19
C ASP A 433 -7.12 -22.46 14.20
N VAL A 434 -6.70 -21.27 13.81
CA VAL A 434 -5.52 -21.11 12.96
C VAL A 434 -4.28 -21.05 13.84
N PRO A 435 -3.41 -22.07 13.79
CA PRO A 435 -2.17 -22.00 14.54
C PRO A 435 -1.28 -20.87 14.00
N VAL A 436 -0.80 -20.02 14.89
CA VAL A 436 0.30 -19.11 14.52
C VAL A 436 1.45 -20.02 14.07
N PRO A 437 2.12 -19.74 12.96
CA PRO A 437 3.19 -20.59 12.46
C PRO A 437 4.46 -20.45 13.33
N TRP A 438 4.30 -20.71 14.63
CA TRP A 438 5.40 -20.88 15.54
C TRP A 438 6.02 -22.25 15.29
N LEU A 439 7.32 -22.33 15.18
CA LEU A 439 7.99 -23.63 15.18
C LEU A 439 7.94 -24.18 16.59
N PRO A 440 7.37 -25.39 16.81
CA PRO A 440 7.09 -25.92 18.15
C PRO A 440 8.32 -26.24 18.98
N ASP A 441 9.49 -26.35 18.38
CA ASP A 441 10.74 -26.63 19.06
C ASP A 441 11.77 -25.54 18.78
N ALA A 442 11.88 -24.58 19.71
CA ALA A 442 13.06 -23.75 19.79
C ALA A 442 14.28 -24.68 19.92
N GLY A 443 15.04 -24.82 18.86
CA GLY A 443 16.34 -25.49 18.93
C GLY A 443 17.21 -24.84 20.01
N PRO A 444 18.26 -25.49 20.48
CA PRO A 444 19.15 -24.87 21.45
C PRO A 444 19.66 -23.53 20.90
N PRO A 445 19.81 -22.51 21.75
CA PRO A 445 20.33 -21.21 21.34
C PRO A 445 21.63 -21.41 20.57
N ALA A 446 21.85 -20.62 19.52
CA ALA A 446 23.05 -20.71 18.70
C ALA A 446 24.29 -20.66 19.60
N ALA A 447 25.15 -21.65 19.52
CA ALA A 447 26.34 -21.75 20.38
C ALA A 447 27.29 -20.55 20.18
N ARG A 448 27.22 -19.91 19.01
CA ARG A 448 28.02 -18.71 18.67
C ARG A 448 27.19 -17.82 17.72
N LEU A 449 27.26 -16.53 17.96
CA LEU A 449 26.67 -15.52 17.07
C LEU A 449 27.61 -15.32 15.86
N GLU A 450 27.11 -15.54 14.66
CA GLU A 450 27.86 -15.32 13.42
C GLU A 450 27.85 -13.82 13.04
N VAL A 451 28.96 -13.36 12.48
CA VAL A 451 29.09 -11.97 11.99
C VAL A 451 29.10 -11.99 10.46
N ALA A 452 28.11 -11.33 9.85
CA ALA A 452 28.03 -11.08 8.42
C ALA A 452 28.41 -9.62 8.13
N VAL A 453 29.26 -9.40 7.13
CA VAL A 453 29.75 -8.06 6.79
C VAL A 453 29.44 -7.73 5.34
N ARG A 454 28.70 -6.65 5.10
CA ARG A 454 28.40 -6.13 3.76
C ARG A 454 29.42 -5.07 3.38
N VAL A 455 30.11 -5.24 2.25
CA VAL A 455 31.20 -4.38 1.77
C VAL A 455 31.06 -4.08 0.29
N SER A 456 31.77 -3.07 -0.20
CA SER A 456 31.66 -2.61 -1.59
C SER A 456 32.50 -3.39 -2.59
N GLY A 457 33.55 -4.09 -2.16
CA GLY A 457 34.46 -4.76 -3.09
C GLY A 457 35.47 -5.71 -2.43
N VAL A 458 36.42 -6.20 -3.22
CA VAL A 458 37.39 -7.26 -2.86
C VAL A 458 38.26 -6.88 -1.65
N GLU A 459 38.75 -5.66 -1.59
CA GLU A 459 39.60 -5.20 -0.47
C GLU A 459 38.83 -5.29 0.86
N GLY A 460 37.61 -4.74 0.90
CA GLY A 460 36.74 -4.85 2.08
C GLY A 460 36.39 -6.30 2.41
N ALA A 461 36.14 -7.13 1.40
CA ALA A 461 35.88 -8.55 1.57
C ALA A 461 37.06 -9.28 2.23
N THR A 462 38.25 -8.98 1.76
CA THR A 462 39.49 -9.60 2.28
C THR A 462 39.71 -9.26 3.74
N VAL A 463 39.69 -7.97 4.08
CA VAL A 463 39.98 -7.55 5.47
C VAL A 463 38.88 -7.94 6.46
N ALA A 464 37.61 -8.03 6.02
CA ALA A 464 36.54 -8.50 6.86
C ALA A 464 36.65 -10.01 7.13
N ALA A 465 37.03 -10.79 6.12
CA ALA A 465 37.27 -12.22 6.27
C ALA A 465 38.49 -12.50 7.17
N GLU A 466 39.57 -11.76 7.02
CA GLU A 466 40.77 -11.85 7.88
C GLU A 466 40.46 -11.42 9.32
N ALA A 467 39.52 -10.49 9.54
CA ALA A 467 39.04 -10.09 10.86
C ALA A 467 38.13 -11.16 11.53
N GLY A 468 37.79 -12.25 10.83
CA GLY A 468 37.06 -13.39 11.35
C GLY A 468 35.55 -13.36 11.12
N ALA A 469 35.07 -12.51 10.21
CA ALA A 469 33.67 -12.56 9.78
C ALA A 469 33.36 -13.91 9.16
N SER A 470 32.19 -14.49 9.51
CA SER A 470 31.76 -15.82 9.01
C SER A 470 31.07 -15.75 7.65
N LEU A 471 30.58 -14.57 7.27
CA LEU A 471 29.93 -14.31 6.00
C LEU A 471 30.31 -12.92 5.49
N ILE A 472 30.71 -12.88 4.24
CA ILE A 472 30.99 -11.66 3.49
C ILE A 472 29.89 -11.45 2.48
N CYS A 473 29.37 -10.23 2.33
CA CYS A 473 28.36 -9.90 1.33
C CYS A 473 28.84 -8.74 0.46
N ILE A 474 28.81 -8.94 -0.87
CA ILE A 474 29.13 -7.91 -1.87
C ILE A 474 27.92 -7.69 -2.79
N GLY A 475 27.95 -6.64 -3.58
CA GLY A 475 26.86 -6.33 -4.53
C GLY A 475 25.76 -5.45 -3.94
N GLY A 476 24.57 -5.49 -4.52
CA GLY A 476 23.47 -4.59 -4.21
C GLY A 476 23.55 -3.27 -4.95
N GLU A 477 23.22 -2.16 -4.30
CA GLU A 477 23.32 -0.82 -4.87
C GLU A 477 24.78 -0.41 -5.04
N ALA A 478 25.13 -0.01 -6.26
CA ALA A 478 26.44 0.59 -6.55
C ALA A 478 26.35 2.12 -6.42
N PHE A 479 26.73 2.63 -5.28
CA PHE A 479 26.76 4.06 -5.05
C PHE A 479 27.88 4.74 -5.84
N VAL A 480 27.54 5.81 -6.56
CA VAL A 480 28.53 6.58 -7.30
C VAL A 480 29.47 7.31 -6.36
N PRO A 481 30.77 7.47 -6.67
CA PRO A 481 31.44 7.08 -7.92
C PRO A 481 31.85 5.60 -8.02
N GLN A 482 31.56 4.78 -7.02
CA GLN A 482 31.93 3.37 -6.99
C GLN A 482 31.29 2.58 -8.14
N ALA A 483 32.00 1.57 -8.64
CA ALA A 483 31.45 0.64 -9.62
C ALA A 483 30.80 -0.56 -8.92
N LEU A 484 29.87 -1.24 -9.61
CA LEU A 484 29.51 -2.62 -9.25
C LEU A 484 30.78 -3.48 -9.33
N PRO A 485 30.95 -4.49 -8.47
CA PRO A 485 32.04 -5.44 -8.59
C PRO A 485 32.07 -6.00 -10.00
N ARG A 486 33.25 -5.99 -10.61
CA ARG A 486 33.48 -6.68 -11.90
C ARG A 486 33.31 -8.18 -11.68
N ILE A 487 33.04 -8.91 -12.74
CA ILE A 487 32.90 -10.38 -12.68
C ILE A 487 34.14 -11.04 -12.03
N SER A 488 35.36 -10.61 -12.39
CA SER A 488 36.59 -11.08 -11.76
C SER A 488 36.70 -10.75 -10.27
N GLU A 489 36.13 -9.64 -9.85
CA GLU A 489 36.12 -9.20 -8.43
C GLU A 489 35.21 -10.07 -7.57
N ILE A 490 34.12 -10.64 -8.14
CA ILE A 490 33.27 -11.60 -7.42
C ILE A 490 34.07 -12.86 -7.11
N GLU A 491 34.79 -13.39 -8.08
CA GLU A 491 35.66 -14.58 -7.92
C GLU A 491 36.80 -14.31 -6.93
N ASP A 492 37.43 -13.12 -6.99
CA ASP A 492 38.50 -12.74 -6.07
C ASP A 492 37.96 -12.60 -4.63
N ALA A 493 36.76 -12.02 -4.44
CA ALA A 493 36.10 -11.94 -3.15
C ALA A 493 35.73 -13.32 -2.61
N ALA A 494 35.22 -14.23 -3.46
CA ALA A 494 34.91 -15.60 -3.08
C ALA A 494 36.17 -16.33 -2.59
N ARG A 495 37.26 -16.24 -3.37
CA ARG A 495 38.57 -16.84 -2.98
C ARG A 495 39.09 -16.22 -1.65
N ALA A 496 38.94 -14.93 -1.44
CA ALA A 496 39.34 -14.27 -0.19
C ALA A 496 38.51 -14.76 1.01
N ALA A 497 37.19 -14.81 0.88
CA ALA A 497 36.29 -15.31 1.92
C ALA A 497 36.59 -16.80 2.25
N HIS A 498 36.67 -17.65 1.25
CA HIS A 498 36.88 -19.10 1.41
C HIS A 498 38.24 -19.44 2.03
N ARG A 499 39.30 -18.68 1.73
CA ARG A 499 40.62 -18.87 2.39
C ARG A 499 40.56 -18.66 3.90
N SER A 500 39.68 -17.80 4.36
CA SER A 500 39.47 -17.53 5.81
C SER A 500 38.36 -18.41 6.41
N GLY A 501 37.77 -19.31 5.63
CA GLY A 501 36.63 -20.14 6.07
C GLY A 501 35.28 -19.41 6.12
N ALA A 502 35.20 -18.21 5.59
CA ALA A 502 33.97 -17.44 5.48
C ALA A 502 33.19 -17.79 4.21
N LYS A 503 31.88 -17.57 4.21
CA LYS A 503 31.02 -17.68 3.02
C LYS A 503 30.97 -16.36 2.27
N LEU A 504 30.82 -16.42 0.93
CA LEU A 504 30.50 -15.25 0.12
C LEU A 504 29.03 -15.25 -0.27
N TYR A 505 28.32 -14.16 0.05
CA TYR A 505 26.98 -13.87 -0.47
C TYR A 505 27.01 -12.71 -1.47
N TYR A 506 26.12 -12.79 -2.46
CA TYR A 506 25.92 -11.70 -3.41
C TYR A 506 24.55 -11.06 -3.21
N ALA A 507 24.51 -9.71 -3.08
CA ALA A 507 23.29 -8.97 -2.81
C ALA A 507 22.63 -8.44 -4.09
N THR A 508 21.29 -8.33 -4.09
CA THR A 508 20.55 -7.59 -5.10
C THR A 508 20.23 -6.17 -4.64
N SER A 509 19.93 -5.29 -5.59
CA SER A 509 19.36 -3.98 -5.28
C SER A 509 17.92 -4.10 -4.76
N ARG A 510 17.46 -3.13 -3.96
CA ARG A 510 16.09 -3.11 -3.41
C ARG A 510 15.05 -2.87 -4.47
N ILE A 511 15.30 -1.93 -5.36
CA ILE A 511 14.41 -1.60 -6.45
C ILE A 511 14.93 -2.27 -7.72
N VAL A 512 14.10 -3.17 -8.29
CA VAL A 512 14.39 -3.86 -9.55
C VAL A 512 13.15 -3.79 -10.43
N HIS A 513 13.20 -2.98 -11.49
CA HIS A 513 12.15 -2.91 -12.50
C HIS A 513 12.27 -4.04 -13.52
N ASP A 514 11.20 -4.34 -14.27
CA ASP A 514 11.22 -5.40 -15.30
C ASP A 514 12.34 -5.21 -16.31
N ARG A 515 12.65 -3.97 -16.71
CA ARG A 515 13.77 -3.65 -17.61
C ARG A 515 15.15 -4.03 -17.05
N GLU A 516 15.29 -4.17 -15.72
CA GLU A 516 16.53 -4.53 -15.02
C GLU A 516 16.59 -6.03 -14.68
N MET A 517 15.43 -6.70 -14.66
CA MET A 517 15.27 -8.07 -14.14
C MET A 517 16.19 -9.09 -14.82
N ASN A 518 16.32 -9.04 -16.16
CA ASN A 518 17.18 -9.97 -16.89
C ASN A 518 18.66 -9.81 -16.53
N ALA A 519 19.11 -8.56 -16.37
CA ALA A 519 20.50 -8.27 -15.99
C ALA A 519 20.79 -8.72 -14.54
N VAL A 520 19.83 -8.52 -13.63
CA VAL A 520 19.96 -8.95 -12.23
C VAL A 520 19.99 -10.48 -12.14
N ARG A 521 19.08 -11.18 -12.84
CA ARG A 521 19.07 -12.65 -12.89
C ARG A 521 20.38 -13.24 -13.45
N GLU A 522 20.90 -12.64 -14.51
CA GLU A 522 22.18 -13.05 -15.08
C GLU A 522 23.32 -12.78 -14.09
N GLY A 523 23.28 -11.65 -13.37
CA GLY A 523 24.24 -11.36 -12.30
C GLY A 523 24.23 -12.42 -11.19
N LEU A 524 23.04 -12.87 -10.77
CA LEU A 524 22.90 -13.93 -9.76
C LEU A 524 23.44 -15.28 -10.25
N ARG A 525 23.14 -15.68 -11.49
CA ARG A 525 23.71 -16.92 -12.08
C ARG A 525 25.24 -16.88 -12.10
N ARG A 526 25.79 -15.78 -12.60
CA ARG A 526 27.27 -15.62 -12.67
C ARG A 526 27.88 -15.58 -11.27
N ALA A 527 27.25 -14.96 -10.30
CA ALA A 527 27.77 -14.95 -8.95
C ALA A 527 27.81 -16.37 -8.35
N ALA A 528 26.78 -17.20 -8.59
CA ALA A 528 26.80 -18.62 -8.22
C ALA A 528 27.90 -19.38 -8.91
N ASP A 529 28.07 -19.23 -10.23
CA ASP A 529 29.13 -19.90 -11.04
C ASP A 529 30.54 -19.51 -10.58
N LEU A 530 30.71 -18.30 -10.03
CA LEU A 530 31.99 -17.76 -9.54
C LEU A 530 32.25 -18.00 -8.06
N GLY A 531 31.42 -18.80 -7.39
CA GLY A 531 31.64 -19.26 -6.03
C GLY A 531 30.92 -18.49 -4.96
N ALA A 532 29.83 -17.74 -5.27
CA ALA A 532 28.96 -17.26 -4.23
C ALA A 532 28.19 -18.43 -3.58
N ASP A 533 28.25 -18.51 -2.27
CA ASP A 533 27.60 -19.56 -1.47
C ASP A 533 26.11 -19.30 -1.26
N GLY A 534 25.66 -18.08 -1.48
CA GLY A 534 24.27 -17.68 -1.29
C GLY A 534 23.99 -16.24 -1.70
N PHE A 535 22.76 -15.80 -1.41
CA PHE A 535 22.28 -14.49 -1.85
C PHE A 535 21.59 -13.71 -0.73
N LEU A 536 21.78 -12.39 -0.73
CA LEU A 536 20.98 -11.42 0.03
C LEU A 536 20.00 -10.77 -0.94
N ILE A 537 18.72 -11.10 -0.82
CA ILE A 537 17.66 -10.69 -1.77
C ILE A 537 16.81 -9.60 -1.16
N ALA A 538 16.71 -8.48 -1.86
CA ALA A 538 15.96 -7.30 -1.43
C ALA A 538 14.69 -7.02 -2.27
N SER A 539 14.41 -7.83 -3.30
CA SER A 539 13.20 -7.75 -4.14
C SER A 539 12.45 -9.08 -4.10
N LEU A 540 11.15 -9.04 -3.79
CA LEU A 540 10.32 -10.25 -3.62
C LEU A 540 10.41 -11.20 -4.82
N GLY A 541 10.23 -10.69 -6.05
CA GLY A 541 10.22 -11.49 -7.28
C GLY A 541 11.55 -12.15 -7.66
N LEU A 542 12.57 -12.00 -6.81
CA LEU A 542 13.86 -12.67 -6.98
C LEU A 542 14.12 -13.79 -5.96
N VAL A 543 13.29 -13.92 -4.92
CA VAL A 543 13.50 -14.90 -3.84
C VAL A 543 13.45 -16.32 -4.39
N SER A 544 12.38 -16.68 -5.07
CA SER A 544 12.20 -18.03 -5.64
C SER A 544 13.25 -18.35 -6.69
N PHE A 545 13.64 -17.36 -7.51
CA PHE A 545 14.70 -17.55 -8.50
C PHE A 545 16.07 -17.79 -7.85
N ALA A 546 16.42 -17.00 -6.84
CA ALA A 546 17.69 -17.16 -6.11
C ALA A 546 17.76 -18.51 -5.37
N ALA A 547 16.64 -18.97 -4.80
CA ALA A 547 16.55 -20.26 -4.12
C ALA A 547 16.77 -21.45 -5.04
N GLN A 548 16.46 -21.34 -6.33
CA GLN A 548 16.77 -22.36 -7.32
C GLN A 548 18.28 -22.45 -7.62
N LEU A 549 19.01 -21.33 -7.51
CA LEU A 549 20.45 -21.30 -7.75
C LEU A 549 21.26 -21.82 -6.55
N THR A 550 20.87 -21.42 -5.33
CA THR A 550 21.53 -21.80 -4.07
C THR A 550 20.50 -22.23 -3.02
N PRO A 551 19.98 -23.47 -3.10
CA PRO A 551 18.99 -23.96 -2.15
C PRO A 551 19.48 -23.88 -0.70
N GLY A 552 18.66 -23.34 0.18
CA GLY A 552 18.98 -23.19 1.60
C GLY A 552 19.99 -22.09 1.95
N ALA A 553 20.33 -21.21 0.99
CA ALA A 553 21.31 -20.13 1.19
C ALA A 553 20.83 -18.76 0.72
N VAL A 554 19.50 -18.52 0.73
CA VAL A 554 18.89 -17.22 0.42
C VAL A 554 18.46 -16.53 1.71
N VAL A 555 18.97 -15.32 1.94
CA VAL A 555 18.58 -14.44 3.02
C VAL A 555 17.79 -13.27 2.46
N ALA A 556 16.62 -13.01 3.01
CA ALA A 556 15.82 -11.83 2.68
C ALA A 556 16.39 -10.59 3.38
N ASP A 557 16.60 -9.51 2.61
CA ASP A 557 17.00 -8.21 3.15
C ASP A 557 15.88 -7.63 4.03
N TRP A 558 16.24 -6.85 5.04
CA TRP A 558 15.29 -6.20 5.94
C TRP A 558 14.26 -5.32 5.21
N SER A 559 14.59 -4.86 4.01
CA SER A 559 13.68 -4.05 3.17
C SER A 559 12.42 -4.80 2.72
N LEU A 560 12.38 -6.15 2.79
CA LEU A 560 11.17 -6.95 2.57
C LEU A 560 10.19 -6.91 3.75
N GLY A 561 10.57 -6.26 4.86
CA GLY A 561 9.66 -5.90 5.94
C GLY A 561 9.11 -7.07 6.77
N ILE A 562 9.86 -8.17 6.90
CA ILE A 562 9.42 -9.33 7.68
C ILE A 562 9.55 -9.03 9.17
N ALA A 563 8.42 -8.88 9.83
CA ALA A 563 8.32 -8.49 11.24
C ALA A 563 7.47 -9.45 12.10
N ASP A 564 6.98 -10.55 11.52
CA ASP A 564 6.07 -11.49 12.15
C ASP A 564 6.21 -12.91 11.55
N PRO A 565 5.67 -13.95 12.24
CA PRO A 565 5.79 -15.34 11.79
C PRO A 565 5.05 -15.66 10.50
N PHE A 566 3.95 -14.98 10.19
CA PHE A 566 3.19 -15.24 8.97
C PHE A 566 3.94 -14.77 7.73
N GLY A 567 4.58 -13.58 7.82
CA GLY A 567 5.45 -13.07 6.76
C GLY A 567 6.65 -13.99 6.54
N TRP A 568 7.26 -14.49 7.62
CA TRP A 568 8.33 -15.48 7.52
C TRP A 568 7.84 -16.79 6.90
N SER A 569 6.71 -17.32 7.35
CA SER A 569 6.12 -18.54 6.78
C SER A 569 5.90 -18.43 5.29
N LEU A 570 5.33 -17.31 4.82
CA LEU A 570 5.13 -17.07 3.41
C LEU A 570 6.46 -17.01 2.65
N LEU A 571 7.44 -16.26 3.14
CA LEU A 571 8.72 -16.09 2.47
C LEU A 571 9.54 -17.38 2.44
N SER A 572 9.46 -18.21 3.49
CA SER A 572 10.11 -19.51 3.55
C SER A 572 9.57 -20.48 2.50
N THR A 573 8.26 -20.42 2.17
CA THR A 573 7.68 -21.22 1.07
C THR A 573 8.24 -20.83 -0.30
N MET A 574 8.73 -19.60 -0.45
CA MET A 574 9.41 -19.13 -1.67
C MET A 574 10.88 -19.55 -1.70
N GLY A 575 11.38 -20.22 -0.64
CA GLY A 575 12.73 -20.77 -0.57
C GLY A 575 13.76 -19.91 0.18
N ALA A 576 13.33 -18.86 0.90
CA ALA A 576 14.23 -18.15 1.80
C ALA A 576 14.64 -19.05 2.98
N ALA A 577 15.93 -19.02 3.33
CA ALA A 577 16.50 -19.74 4.46
C ALA A 577 16.71 -18.86 5.70
N GLY A 578 16.53 -17.55 5.55
CA GLY A 578 16.62 -16.58 6.64
C GLY A 578 16.19 -15.19 6.18
N PHE A 579 16.07 -14.28 7.14
CA PHE A 579 15.73 -12.88 6.87
C PHE A 579 16.40 -11.96 7.89
N ILE A 580 16.69 -10.73 7.47
CA ILE A 580 17.18 -9.69 8.37
C ILE A 580 15.95 -8.97 8.93
N ILE A 581 15.82 -8.94 10.24
CA ILE A 581 14.75 -8.22 10.95
C ILE A 581 14.88 -6.73 10.65
N PRO A 582 13.80 -6.04 10.27
CA PRO A 582 13.85 -4.62 9.98
C PRO A 582 14.27 -3.79 11.19
N PRO A 583 15.23 -2.85 11.06
CA PRO A 583 15.74 -2.05 12.18
C PRO A 583 14.67 -1.18 12.86
N TRP A 584 13.60 -0.84 12.17
CA TRP A 584 12.47 -0.08 12.71
C TRP A 584 11.56 -0.90 13.65
N LEU A 585 11.71 -2.23 13.73
CA LEU A 585 10.92 -3.06 14.63
C LEU A 585 11.25 -2.82 16.12
N GLY A 586 12.46 -2.33 16.37
CA GLY A 586 12.98 -2.11 17.72
C GLY A 586 13.52 -3.40 18.36
N LEU A 587 14.43 -3.19 19.33
CA LEU A 587 15.23 -4.27 19.90
C LEU A 587 14.39 -5.31 20.65
N ASP A 588 13.38 -4.87 21.40
CA ASP A 588 12.54 -5.75 22.22
C ASP A 588 11.73 -6.70 21.35
N ARG A 589 11.03 -6.15 20.35
CA ARG A 589 10.23 -6.95 19.42
C ARG A 589 11.09 -7.86 18.55
N ALA A 590 12.29 -7.41 18.16
CA ALA A 590 13.24 -8.23 17.39
C ALA A 590 13.67 -9.48 18.20
N CYS A 591 13.97 -9.32 19.49
CA CYS A 591 14.29 -10.44 20.36
C CYS A 591 13.09 -11.38 20.59
N MET A 592 11.91 -10.83 20.85
CA MET A 592 10.67 -11.62 20.98
C MET A 592 10.38 -12.45 19.71
N LEU A 593 10.53 -11.84 18.53
CA LEU A 593 10.34 -12.54 17.26
C LEU A 593 11.36 -13.68 17.10
N ALA A 594 12.62 -13.43 17.45
CA ALA A 594 13.68 -14.44 17.37
C ALA A 594 13.44 -15.61 18.32
N GLU A 595 13.05 -15.34 19.58
CA GLU A 595 12.71 -16.35 20.58
C GLU A 595 11.60 -17.30 20.13
N ARG A 596 10.66 -16.78 19.35
CA ARG A 596 9.50 -17.53 18.88
C ARG A 596 9.73 -18.26 17.56
N LEU A 597 10.67 -17.81 16.72
CA LEU A 597 11.00 -18.44 15.45
C LEU A 597 12.22 -19.37 15.49
N ALA A 598 12.69 -19.67 16.61
CA ALA A 598 13.77 -20.52 17.18
C ALA A 598 14.77 -21.27 16.29
N THR A 599 14.59 -21.46 15.01
CA THR A 599 15.56 -22.17 14.15
C THR A 599 15.96 -21.36 12.92
N GLY A 600 17.13 -20.69 13.00
CA GLY A 600 17.93 -20.29 11.84
C GLY A 600 17.44 -19.16 10.95
N GLY A 601 16.16 -18.74 11.06
CA GLY A 601 15.57 -17.73 10.17
C GLY A 601 15.95 -16.28 10.48
N PRO A 602 15.70 -15.78 11.69
CA PRO A 602 15.86 -14.37 12.00
C PRO A 602 17.33 -13.98 12.22
N GLN A 603 17.71 -12.86 11.59
CA GLN A 603 19.02 -12.22 11.70
C GLN A 603 18.82 -10.74 11.96
N VAL A 604 19.80 -10.03 12.51
CA VAL A 604 19.61 -8.63 12.89
C VAL A 604 20.65 -7.71 12.21
N PHE A 605 20.19 -6.54 11.77
CA PHE A 605 21.05 -5.46 11.34
C PHE A 605 21.62 -4.78 12.60
N ALA A 606 22.93 -4.92 12.83
CA ALA A 606 23.55 -4.54 14.09
C ALA A 606 24.50 -3.34 14.00
N PHE A 607 25.05 -3.04 12.82
CA PHE A 607 25.95 -1.91 12.64
C PHE A 607 25.80 -1.26 11.27
N GLY A 608 25.86 0.08 11.26
CA GLY A 608 25.91 0.93 10.07
C GLY A 608 24.77 1.94 10.01
N ARG A 609 24.78 2.78 8.99
CA ARG A 609 23.73 3.77 8.79
C ARG A 609 22.51 3.12 8.16
N VAL A 610 21.38 3.23 8.86
CA VAL A 610 20.10 2.75 8.33
C VAL A 610 19.69 3.63 7.15
N GLU A 611 19.30 3.02 6.07
CA GLU A 611 18.77 3.70 4.89
C GLU A 611 17.30 4.07 5.11
N LEU A 612 17.02 5.37 5.16
CA LEU A 612 15.71 5.93 5.46
C LEU A 612 14.78 5.92 4.23
N GLY A 613 15.34 5.95 3.03
CA GLY A 613 14.51 5.94 1.83
C GLY A 613 15.29 5.90 0.53
N VAL A 614 14.64 5.29 -0.47
CA VAL A 614 15.08 5.25 -1.87
C VAL A 614 14.11 6.06 -2.72
N SER A 615 14.59 6.83 -3.69
CA SER A 615 13.79 7.73 -4.51
C SER A 615 14.25 7.80 -5.96
N GLU A 616 13.29 7.80 -6.89
CA GLU A 616 13.53 8.21 -8.28
C GLU A 616 13.67 9.75 -8.40
N TYR A 617 13.22 10.51 -7.41
CA TYR A 617 13.44 11.94 -7.35
C TYR A 617 14.80 12.23 -6.73
N CYS A 618 15.67 12.83 -7.53
CA CYS A 618 17.02 13.20 -7.08
C CYS A 618 17.07 14.69 -6.73
N VAL A 619 17.17 15.02 -5.42
CA VAL A 619 17.29 16.41 -4.97
C VAL A 619 18.59 17.05 -5.48
N VAL A 620 19.67 16.27 -5.62
CA VAL A 620 20.95 16.75 -6.14
C VAL A 620 20.82 17.21 -7.59
N ASP A 621 20.09 16.44 -8.42
CA ASP A 621 19.79 16.83 -9.80
C ASP A 621 18.87 18.05 -9.86
N SER A 622 17.78 18.06 -9.09
CA SER A 622 16.80 19.15 -9.12
C SER A 622 17.37 20.49 -8.73
N VAL A 623 18.37 20.50 -7.83
CA VAL A 623 19.01 21.74 -7.34
C VAL A 623 20.27 22.12 -8.13
N LEU A 624 21.09 21.15 -8.49
CA LEU A 624 22.44 21.36 -9.03
C LEU A 624 22.65 20.77 -10.42
N GLY A 625 21.83 19.82 -10.83
CA GLY A 625 22.00 19.05 -12.07
C GLY A 625 21.71 19.86 -13.33
N GLY A 626 20.98 20.97 -13.21
CA GLY A 626 20.63 21.84 -14.32
C GLY A 626 19.66 21.19 -15.30
N ARG A 627 18.94 20.12 -14.88
CA ARG A 627 17.91 19.49 -15.68
C ARG A 627 16.79 20.50 -15.96
N SER A 628 16.63 20.86 -17.21
CA SER A 628 15.52 21.71 -17.65
C SER A 628 14.97 21.15 -18.97
N GLY A 629 13.72 20.68 -18.95
CA GLY A 629 13.09 20.09 -20.11
C GLY A 629 13.81 18.82 -20.60
N ARG A 630 14.43 18.88 -21.80
CA ARG A 630 15.12 17.75 -22.45
C ARG A 630 16.61 17.60 -22.07
N ARG A 631 17.16 18.47 -21.24
CA ARG A 631 18.59 18.39 -20.86
C ARG A 631 18.79 17.27 -19.86
N ALA A 632 19.80 16.41 -20.11
CA ALA A 632 20.24 15.40 -19.18
C ALA A 632 20.88 16.04 -17.91
N CYS A 633 20.83 15.30 -16.80
CA CYS A 633 21.51 15.69 -15.57
C CYS A 633 23.03 15.83 -15.80
N SER A 634 23.64 16.87 -15.24
CA SER A 634 25.10 17.07 -15.27
C SER A 634 25.88 16.16 -14.29
N ALA A 635 25.22 15.21 -13.67
CA ALA A 635 25.73 14.25 -12.71
C ALA A 635 26.58 14.86 -11.57
N PRO A 636 26.07 15.86 -10.83
CA PRO A 636 26.84 16.48 -9.75
C PRO A 636 27.18 15.49 -8.63
N CYS A 637 26.39 14.43 -8.43
CA CYS A 637 26.65 13.36 -7.47
C CYS A 637 27.97 12.61 -7.71
N MET A 638 28.51 12.64 -8.93
CA MET A 638 29.82 12.06 -9.26
C MET A 638 31.00 12.88 -8.71
N ARG A 639 30.76 14.12 -8.26
CA ARG A 639 31.83 15.08 -7.86
C ARG A 639 32.05 15.15 -6.37
N GLY A 640 31.27 14.41 -5.58
CA GLY A 640 31.42 14.37 -4.13
C GLY A 640 30.14 13.98 -3.41
N PRO A 641 30.23 13.70 -2.10
CA PRO A 641 29.08 13.39 -1.26
C PRO A 641 28.17 14.61 -1.08
N PHE A 642 26.91 14.33 -0.79
CA PHE A 642 25.89 15.33 -0.44
C PHE A 642 25.17 14.90 0.83
N SER A 643 24.57 15.87 1.52
CA SER A 643 23.75 15.63 2.70
C SER A 643 22.55 16.57 2.75
N LEU A 644 21.50 16.15 3.44
CA LEU A 644 20.40 17.02 3.87
C LEU A 644 20.66 17.44 5.32
N CYS A 645 20.57 18.73 5.58
CA CYS A 645 20.63 19.25 6.95
C CYS A 645 19.23 19.76 7.32
N ASP A 646 18.67 19.28 8.44
CA ASP A 646 17.38 19.74 8.93
C ASP A 646 17.49 21.05 9.72
N SER A 647 16.38 21.55 10.25
CA SER A 647 16.34 22.80 11.01
C SER A 647 16.99 22.70 12.40
N VAL A 648 17.19 21.48 12.89
CA VAL A 648 17.79 21.20 14.20
C VAL A 648 19.30 20.95 14.10
N GLY A 649 19.80 20.66 12.88
CA GLY A 649 21.22 20.45 12.60
C GLY A 649 21.60 18.99 12.38
N HIS A 650 20.65 18.05 12.29
CA HIS A 650 20.96 16.68 11.90
C HIS A 650 21.37 16.62 10.43
N ILE A 651 22.37 15.81 10.14
CA ILE A 651 22.96 15.67 8.82
C ILE A 651 22.68 14.27 8.27
N TYR A 652 21.81 14.19 7.29
CA TYR A 652 21.39 12.95 6.62
C TYR A 652 22.22 12.76 5.34
N PRO A 653 23.14 11.78 5.28
CA PRO A 653 23.93 11.53 4.08
C PRO A 653 23.05 11.12 2.90
N ILE A 654 23.39 11.63 1.71
CA ILE A 654 22.79 11.23 0.44
C ILE A 654 23.81 10.48 -0.38
N ARG A 655 23.42 9.34 -0.94
CA ARG A 655 24.17 8.61 -1.96
C ARG A 655 23.26 8.39 -3.17
N CYS A 656 23.78 8.55 -4.36
CA CYS A 656 23.09 8.19 -5.60
C CYS A 656 23.66 6.89 -6.13
N ASP A 657 22.81 6.01 -6.65
CA ASP A 657 23.24 4.80 -7.30
C ASP A 657 23.45 5.01 -8.82
N ARG A 658 23.90 3.96 -9.51
CA ARG A 658 24.13 3.98 -10.97
C ARG A 658 22.84 3.98 -11.79
N SER A 659 21.72 3.59 -11.20
CA SER A 659 20.39 3.72 -11.79
C SER A 659 19.78 5.11 -11.61
N CYS A 660 20.55 6.07 -11.06
CA CYS A 660 20.15 7.44 -10.72
C CYS A 660 19.07 7.49 -9.61
N ARG A 661 18.97 6.48 -8.75
CA ARG A 661 18.15 6.51 -7.55
C ARG A 661 18.91 7.19 -6.42
N MET A 662 18.22 8.02 -5.68
CA MET A 662 18.76 8.72 -4.52
C MET A 662 18.42 7.93 -3.25
N HIS A 663 19.41 7.68 -2.43
CA HIS A 663 19.32 7.01 -1.14
C HIS A 663 19.63 7.99 -0.03
N VAL A 664 18.78 8.10 0.97
CA VAL A 664 18.98 8.93 2.16
C VAL A 664 19.23 8.02 3.35
N PHE A 665 20.29 8.31 4.10
CA PHE A 665 20.71 7.53 5.27
C PHE A 665 20.45 8.32 6.55
N ASP A 666 20.29 7.60 7.66
CA ASP A 666 20.13 8.23 8.97
C ASP A 666 21.34 9.07 9.35
N CYS A 667 21.10 10.14 10.11
CA CYS A 667 22.13 11.01 10.65
C CYS A 667 23.04 10.28 11.64
N ASP A 668 22.49 9.29 12.36
CA ASP A 668 23.22 8.49 13.32
C ASP A 668 23.59 7.11 12.74
N GLU A 669 24.68 6.58 13.23
CA GLU A 669 25.12 5.22 12.92
C GLU A 669 24.57 4.28 13.99
N LEU A 670 23.84 3.25 13.59
CA LEU A 670 23.40 2.22 14.51
C LEU A 670 24.62 1.40 14.95
N ASP A 671 24.75 1.18 16.25
CA ASP A 671 25.75 0.29 16.84
C ASP A 671 25.10 -0.51 17.99
N LEU A 672 24.95 -1.81 17.80
CA LEU A 672 24.30 -2.72 18.75
C LEU A 672 25.28 -3.73 19.38
N ILE A 673 26.58 -3.41 19.42
CA ILE A 673 27.60 -4.32 19.97
C ILE A 673 27.28 -4.72 21.41
N ASP A 674 26.82 -3.79 22.24
CA ASP A 674 26.42 -4.05 23.64
C ASP A 674 25.19 -4.95 23.76
N SER A 675 24.44 -5.12 22.69
CA SER A 675 23.22 -5.96 22.65
C SER A 675 23.51 -7.41 22.26
N LEU A 676 24.72 -7.76 21.84
CA LEU A 676 25.08 -9.12 21.39
C LEU A 676 24.76 -10.21 22.43
N PRO A 677 25.00 -10.03 23.75
CA PRO A 677 24.59 -11.02 24.76
C PRO A 677 23.08 -11.24 24.80
N ARG A 678 22.30 -10.21 24.51
CA ARG A 678 20.84 -10.30 24.46
C ARG A 678 20.40 -11.05 23.19
N PHE A 679 21.02 -10.79 22.06
CA PHE A 679 20.74 -11.49 20.79
C PHE A 679 21.02 -13.00 20.91
N ARG A 680 22.12 -13.40 21.54
CA ARG A 680 22.41 -14.79 21.80
C ARG A 680 21.35 -15.48 22.64
N ARG A 681 20.87 -14.81 23.71
CA ARG A 681 19.81 -15.35 24.59
C ARG A 681 18.48 -15.50 23.86
N ALA A 682 18.18 -14.58 22.95
CA ALA A 682 16.99 -14.63 22.11
C ALA A 682 17.07 -15.67 20.96
N GLY A 683 18.20 -16.37 20.80
CA GLY A 683 18.35 -17.39 19.75
C GLY A 683 18.72 -16.84 18.36
N LEU A 684 19.09 -15.55 18.26
CA LEU A 684 19.59 -14.99 17.01
C LEU A 684 20.93 -15.63 16.64
N GLY A 685 21.01 -16.15 15.40
CA GLY A 685 22.21 -16.83 14.91
C GLY A 685 23.22 -15.91 14.23
N ARG A 686 22.80 -14.73 13.74
CA ARG A 686 23.67 -13.87 12.93
C ARG A 686 23.35 -12.39 13.08
N VAL A 687 24.41 -11.56 13.10
CA VAL A 687 24.36 -10.10 13.00
C VAL A 687 24.93 -9.60 11.69
N TRP A 688 24.36 -8.53 11.15
CA TRP A 688 24.79 -7.91 9.90
C TRP A 688 25.40 -6.54 10.15
N LEU A 689 26.58 -6.29 9.59
CA LEU A 689 27.29 -5.03 9.60
C LEU A 689 27.30 -4.46 8.18
N ASP A 690 26.72 -3.29 7.95
CA ASP A 690 26.77 -2.61 6.65
C ASP A 690 27.92 -1.59 6.63
N LEU A 691 29.01 -2.00 6.05
CA LEU A 691 30.26 -1.23 5.91
C LEU A 691 30.54 -0.84 4.45
N ARG A 692 29.48 -0.75 3.62
CA ARG A 692 29.62 -0.31 2.24
C ARG A 692 30.11 1.14 2.17
N GLY A 693 31.20 1.35 1.43
CA GLY A 693 31.82 2.67 1.26
C GLY A 693 32.77 3.07 2.38
N GLU A 694 32.95 2.21 3.39
CA GLU A 694 33.94 2.44 4.44
C GLU A 694 35.34 2.02 3.98
N PRO A 695 36.39 2.70 4.47
CA PRO A 695 37.78 2.32 4.17
C PRO A 695 38.13 0.97 4.80
N ALA A 696 39.05 0.24 4.18
CA ALA A 696 39.45 -1.11 4.61
C ALA A 696 39.89 -1.18 6.08
N SER A 697 40.57 -0.14 6.57
CA SER A 697 40.98 -0.05 7.98
C SER A 697 39.79 -0.05 8.94
N ARG A 698 38.72 0.68 8.61
CA ARG A 698 37.49 0.72 9.42
C ARG A 698 36.72 -0.61 9.32
N VAL A 699 36.66 -1.19 8.11
CA VAL A 699 36.05 -2.50 7.90
C VAL A 699 36.75 -3.55 8.79
N ALA A 700 38.09 -3.60 8.78
CA ALA A 700 38.84 -4.54 9.63
C ALA A 700 38.60 -4.28 11.12
N HIS A 701 38.60 -3.03 11.56
CA HIS A 701 38.41 -2.65 12.97
C HIS A 701 37.03 -3.07 13.48
N VAL A 702 35.97 -2.59 12.84
CA VAL A 702 34.57 -2.87 13.27
C VAL A 702 34.27 -4.36 13.19
N SER A 703 34.65 -5.03 12.09
CA SER A 703 34.45 -6.47 11.96
C SER A 703 35.15 -7.24 13.08
N GLY A 704 36.38 -6.86 13.40
CA GLY A 704 37.16 -7.48 14.49
C GLY A 704 36.56 -7.24 15.88
N GLU A 705 35.99 -6.08 16.15
CA GLU A 705 35.27 -5.80 17.41
C GLU A 705 34.05 -6.70 17.59
N TYR A 706 33.17 -6.77 16.60
CA TYR A 706 31.97 -7.61 16.62
C TYR A 706 32.29 -9.12 16.68
N VAL A 707 33.37 -9.57 16.06
CA VAL A 707 33.80 -10.98 16.12
C VAL A 707 34.34 -11.34 17.50
N ARG A 708 35.00 -10.42 18.21
CA ARG A 708 35.53 -10.62 19.57
C ARG A 708 34.45 -10.56 20.65
N ALA A 709 33.45 -9.71 20.49
CA ALA A 709 32.32 -9.53 21.42
C ALA A 709 31.31 -10.72 21.34
#